data_b57d4cdedb0b363cbfc549b68ed4f766
#
_entry.id   b57d4cdedb0b363cbfc549b68ed4f766
#
_cell.length_a   1.000
_cell.length_b   1.000
_cell.length_c   1.000
_cell.angle_alpha   90.00
_cell.angle_beta   90.00
_cell.angle_gamma   90.00
#
_symmetry.space_group_name_H-M   'P 1'
#
loop_
_entity.id
_entity.type
_entity.pdbx_description
1 polymer ?
#
loop_
_entity_poly.entity_id
_entity_poly.type
_entity_poly.pdbx_seq_one_letter_code
_entity_poly.pdbx_strand_id
1 'polypeptide(L)'
;MKGSEWNKWDLHIHSPVTWQANGYAGQCDIARYVQLLGEKQLSLIAVTNYFYFRQNELEIIREEIARQNLNITVLGNVEFRLDQQNKAGDFINVHILFSDRISTERINEALSRFPLRLTDGDRKAIYCCEKSVADSGHGVDTIVVAFSALLEHLSASFRPFRDYLVAVCPNGYGGYRPDANGRSAAIATEIDRQGQMIFGGKGDREFFLRTDRYDGASVKPVFLCSDAHRMEDIGGRYTWVKALPTFEGLRQALLEPEARLRIGEEWLAELTPKAHFSQIDVEGTIFDGQEISFRKLSIPLSQDMVAIIGGRGTGKSLLLDALRSRFAGAAARGSDQRDVNVQHMSIELDKANGEKIRFDTRSEGYEYLHVSQGEIKKLCQEPGLISDEIKKMLRLTPTHEAGNTAAQLAENLSAWRAWREFSLFRSAHSEPVNTRHFQLNIIRAAQEKIEVLTSDRNKALIETFRENSRRQTLLLQTRDKLTGVRADIVTAAEDLNARIAAINAEDTAHEAIPLVDLSAQTGVIERRLLSVQEQTEQFGRDNDEIIGAFREQGLGQDITGLLEKVHEYQRQTELAETHLREIGHQETLYRSGLEQRTRLAAELMDGLLSRQGVIDTAFASLTTKPHLTQDQQALIQDILTDIRIYGQPHFDVTAFYNGMLSCLNRGRFRAAGELTTQDRLRE
;
A
#
# COMPACT_ATOMS: atom_id res chain seq x y z
N MET A 1 -1.43 1.58 22.79
CA MET A 1 -2.05 1.39 21.46
C MET A 1 -1.55 0.09 20.89
N LYS A 2 -2.44 -0.76 20.40
CA LYS A 2 -2.11 -2.12 19.91
C LYS A 2 -1.61 -2.15 18.44
N GLY A 3 -1.41 -1.00 17.80
CA GLY A 3 -0.99 -0.92 16.41
C GLY A 3 -2.15 -0.95 15.43
N SER A 4 -1.98 -1.62 14.29
CA SER A 4 -2.98 -1.64 13.21
C SER A 4 -4.11 -2.62 13.52
N GLU A 5 -5.10 -2.17 14.28
CA GLU A 5 -6.37 -2.88 14.50
C GLU A 5 -7.48 -2.29 13.63
N TRP A 6 -8.53 -3.08 13.42
CA TRP A 6 -9.72 -2.59 12.71
C TRP A 6 -10.52 -1.63 13.59
N ASN A 7 -10.70 -0.40 13.08
CA ASN A 7 -11.41 0.68 13.75
C ASN A 7 -12.44 1.30 12.82
N LYS A 8 -13.53 1.82 13.39
CA LYS A 8 -14.56 2.56 12.65
C LYS A 8 -14.16 4.02 12.50
N TRP A 9 -14.05 4.50 11.27
CA TRP A 9 -13.69 5.88 10.95
C TRP A 9 -14.78 6.54 10.11
N ASP A 10 -15.08 7.80 10.44
CA ASP A 10 -15.96 8.65 9.64
C ASP A 10 -15.23 9.93 9.25
N LEU A 11 -14.84 10.03 7.98
CA LEU A 11 -14.02 11.13 7.47
C LEU A 11 -14.84 12.29 6.91
N HIS A 12 -16.17 12.22 6.96
CA HIS A 12 -17.07 13.28 6.55
C HIS A 12 -18.27 13.32 7.49
N ILE A 13 -18.17 14.12 8.53
CA ILE A 13 -19.21 14.31 9.54
C ILE A 13 -19.24 15.78 9.97
N HIS A 14 -20.41 16.41 9.87
CA HIS A 14 -20.58 17.79 10.34
C HIS A 14 -20.79 17.83 11.86
N SER A 15 -20.47 18.97 12.45
CA SER A 15 -20.66 19.18 13.88
C SER A 15 -21.87 20.07 14.17
N PRO A 16 -22.38 20.10 15.41
CA PRO A 16 -23.47 21.02 15.80
C PRO A 16 -23.15 22.51 15.61
N VAL A 17 -21.88 22.89 15.40
CA VAL A 17 -21.49 24.29 15.13
C VAL A 17 -21.35 24.62 13.64
N THR A 18 -21.61 23.67 12.74
CA THR A 18 -21.60 23.95 11.29
C THR A 18 -22.51 25.11 10.95
N TRP A 19 -22.06 26.00 10.05
CA TRP A 19 -22.79 27.22 9.77
C TRP A 19 -23.83 27.09 8.65
N GLN A 20 -23.78 26.01 7.88
CA GLN A 20 -24.69 25.73 6.77
C GLN A 20 -25.23 24.31 6.89
N ALA A 21 -26.42 24.09 6.37
CA ALA A 21 -27.10 22.79 6.36
C ALA A 21 -27.21 22.13 7.74
N ASN A 22 -27.24 22.94 8.82
CA ASN A 22 -27.23 22.47 10.20
C ASN A 22 -28.58 21.86 10.57
N GLY A 23 -28.69 20.54 10.53
CA GLY A 23 -29.85 19.77 10.94
C GLY A 23 -29.87 19.36 12.42
N TYR A 24 -28.93 19.85 13.25
CA TYR A 24 -28.86 19.57 14.69
C TYR A 24 -29.92 20.34 15.52
N ALA A 25 -30.96 20.83 14.86
CA ALA A 25 -32.16 21.44 15.46
C ALA A 25 -31.90 22.60 16.44
N GLY A 26 -30.89 23.42 16.16
CA GLY A 26 -30.52 24.58 16.98
C GLY A 26 -29.93 24.22 18.35
N GLN A 27 -29.73 22.95 18.64
CA GLN A 27 -29.06 22.47 19.85
C GLN A 27 -27.57 22.28 19.55
N CYS A 28 -26.78 23.29 19.92
CA CYS A 28 -25.32 23.13 19.91
C CYS A 28 -24.90 22.27 21.12
N ASP A 29 -25.36 21.02 21.17
CA ASP A 29 -25.05 20.05 22.24
C ASP A 29 -23.81 19.21 21.84
N ILE A 30 -22.65 19.81 22.03
CA ILE A 30 -21.38 19.14 21.78
C ILE A 30 -21.19 17.93 22.70
N ALA A 31 -21.71 17.98 23.94
CA ALA A 31 -21.59 16.86 24.87
C ALA A 31 -22.36 15.64 24.37
N ARG A 32 -23.60 15.81 23.90
CA ARG A 32 -24.38 14.73 23.32
C ARG A 32 -23.80 14.23 22.00
N TYR A 33 -23.29 15.15 21.16
CA TYR A 33 -22.61 14.80 19.91
C TYR A 33 -21.44 13.85 20.18
N VAL A 34 -20.55 14.23 21.11
CA VAL A 34 -19.37 13.42 21.46
C VAL A 34 -19.77 12.11 22.13
N GLN A 35 -20.79 12.12 22.98
CA GLN A 35 -21.31 10.89 23.57
C GLN A 35 -21.77 9.90 22.48
N LEU A 36 -22.49 10.37 21.46
CA LEU A 36 -22.95 9.54 20.34
C LEU A 36 -21.77 8.98 19.54
N LEU A 37 -20.71 9.76 19.28
CA LEU A 37 -19.49 9.27 18.64
C LEU A 37 -18.92 8.05 19.40
N GLY A 38 -18.90 8.14 20.73
CA GLY A 38 -18.46 7.05 21.60
C GLY A 38 -19.41 5.84 21.57
N GLU A 39 -20.71 6.06 21.66
CA GLU A 39 -21.74 5.02 21.58
C GLU A 39 -21.66 4.25 20.24
N LYS A 40 -21.32 4.93 19.15
CA LYS A 40 -21.12 4.34 17.81
C LYS A 40 -19.72 3.73 17.61
N GLN A 41 -18.85 3.81 18.62
CA GLN A 41 -17.49 3.26 18.59
C GLN A 41 -16.61 3.82 17.47
N LEU A 42 -16.82 5.08 17.09
CA LEU A 42 -15.95 5.77 16.15
C LEU A 42 -14.62 6.07 16.83
N SER A 43 -13.52 5.70 16.19
CA SER A 43 -12.15 5.92 16.72
C SER A 43 -11.45 7.10 16.09
N LEU A 44 -11.88 7.50 14.90
CA LEU A 44 -11.41 8.69 14.21
C LEU A 44 -12.56 9.33 13.43
N ILE A 45 -12.68 10.64 13.56
CA ILE A 45 -13.60 11.45 12.77
C ILE A 45 -12.86 12.57 12.07
N ALA A 46 -13.33 12.98 10.90
CA ALA A 46 -12.94 14.25 10.30
C ALA A 46 -14.13 15.20 10.31
N VAL A 47 -14.08 16.13 11.25
CA VAL A 47 -15.12 17.16 11.42
C VAL A 47 -15.12 18.08 10.22
N THR A 48 -16.26 18.13 9.55
CA THR A 48 -16.44 18.85 8.30
C THR A 48 -17.13 20.17 8.51
N ASN A 49 -16.61 21.22 7.86
CA ASN A 49 -17.32 22.49 7.71
C ASN A 49 -17.05 23.08 6.31
N TYR A 50 -17.89 24.01 5.89
CA TYR A 50 -17.80 24.62 4.57
C TYR A 50 -16.84 25.81 4.58
N PHE A 51 -15.83 25.80 3.71
CA PHE A 51 -14.84 26.85 3.47
C PHE A 51 -13.93 27.20 4.66
N TYR A 52 -14.45 27.25 5.88
CA TYR A 52 -13.72 27.60 7.11
C TYR A 52 -14.38 26.95 8.32
N PHE A 53 -13.64 26.80 9.41
CA PHE A 53 -14.19 26.39 10.69
C PHE A 53 -14.68 27.60 11.49
N ARG A 54 -15.79 27.41 12.21
CA ARG A 54 -16.29 28.42 13.13
C ARG A 54 -15.59 28.29 14.47
N GLN A 55 -15.28 29.42 15.09
CA GLN A 55 -14.64 29.48 16.42
C GLN A 55 -13.44 28.50 16.50
N ASN A 56 -13.23 27.86 17.64
CA ASN A 56 -12.26 26.79 17.86
C ASN A 56 -12.94 25.41 17.76
N GLU A 57 -13.65 25.14 16.69
CA GLU A 57 -14.54 24.00 16.52
C GLU A 57 -13.86 22.66 16.82
N LEU A 58 -12.68 22.44 16.27
CA LEU A 58 -11.96 21.17 16.48
C LEU A 58 -11.49 21.03 17.92
N GLU A 59 -11.02 22.11 18.52
CA GLU A 59 -10.53 22.14 19.92
C GLU A 59 -11.67 21.88 20.90
N ILE A 60 -12.82 22.51 20.70
CA ILE A 60 -14.02 22.31 21.54
C ILE A 60 -14.44 20.85 21.53
N ILE A 61 -14.43 20.19 20.38
CA ILE A 61 -14.77 18.78 20.25
C ILE A 61 -13.68 17.90 20.90
N ARG A 62 -12.40 18.22 20.71
CA ARG A 62 -11.27 17.50 21.32
C ARG A 62 -11.30 17.60 22.86
N GLU A 63 -11.59 18.78 23.39
CA GLU A 63 -11.74 19.00 24.84
C GLU A 63 -12.90 18.19 25.42
N GLU A 64 -14.02 18.16 24.73
CA GLU A 64 -15.17 17.38 25.16
C GLU A 64 -14.92 15.86 25.09
N ILE A 65 -14.22 15.38 24.06
CA ILE A 65 -13.78 13.99 23.97
C ILE A 65 -12.89 13.62 25.15
N ALA A 66 -11.95 14.51 25.52
CA ALA A 66 -11.08 14.31 26.67
C ALA A 66 -11.88 14.34 27.99
N ARG A 67 -12.88 15.24 28.13
CA ARG A 67 -13.74 15.34 29.30
C ARG A 67 -14.57 14.07 29.52
N GLN A 68 -15.04 13.44 28.44
CA GLN A 68 -15.76 12.17 28.48
C GLN A 68 -14.85 10.94 28.55
N ASN A 69 -13.52 11.14 28.61
CA ASN A 69 -12.50 10.08 28.63
C ASN A 69 -12.64 9.08 27.45
N LEU A 70 -12.99 9.61 26.27
CA LEU A 70 -13.07 8.85 25.03
C LEU A 70 -11.73 8.89 24.28
N ASN A 71 -11.47 7.84 23.50
CA ASN A 71 -10.26 7.76 22.65
C ASN A 71 -10.64 7.93 21.18
N ILE A 72 -11.00 9.16 20.79
CA ILE A 72 -11.41 9.50 19.43
C ILE A 72 -10.48 10.58 18.91
N THR A 73 -9.86 10.35 17.76
CA THR A 73 -9.03 11.34 17.09
C THR A 73 -9.89 12.22 16.20
N VAL A 74 -9.64 13.54 16.23
CA VAL A 74 -10.36 14.53 15.44
C VAL A 74 -9.43 15.16 14.41
N LEU A 75 -9.72 14.92 13.13
CA LEU A 75 -9.14 15.63 11.99
C LEU A 75 -10.04 16.82 11.63
N GLY A 76 -9.49 17.82 10.97
CA GLY A 76 -10.28 18.86 10.31
C GLY A 76 -10.56 18.47 8.86
N ASN A 77 -11.77 18.70 8.38
CA ASN A 77 -12.16 18.52 6.99
C ASN A 77 -12.86 19.79 6.49
N VAL A 78 -12.31 20.46 5.50
CA VAL A 78 -12.93 21.64 4.90
C VAL A 78 -13.48 21.25 3.54
N GLU A 79 -14.80 21.43 3.38
CA GLU A 79 -15.50 21.18 2.14
C GLU A 79 -15.55 22.44 1.28
N PHE A 80 -15.15 22.29 0.02
CA PHE A 80 -15.18 23.32 -0.99
C PHE A 80 -16.03 22.88 -2.18
N ARG A 81 -16.57 23.84 -2.89
CA ARG A 81 -17.18 23.66 -4.21
C ARG A 81 -16.28 24.22 -5.29
N LEU A 82 -15.98 23.43 -6.29
CA LEU A 82 -15.16 23.86 -7.42
C LEU A 82 -15.97 24.74 -8.37
N ASP A 83 -15.31 25.63 -9.09
CA ASP A 83 -15.91 26.43 -10.17
C ASP A 83 -16.21 25.60 -11.45
N GLN A 84 -16.10 24.30 -11.36
CA GLN A 84 -16.39 23.32 -12.39
C GLN A 84 -17.68 22.60 -12.07
N GLN A 85 -18.50 22.39 -13.09
CA GLN A 85 -19.77 21.69 -12.97
C GLN A 85 -19.68 20.29 -13.55
N ASN A 86 -20.39 19.37 -12.92
CA ASN A 86 -20.60 18.02 -13.43
C ASN A 86 -21.66 18.03 -14.57
N LYS A 87 -21.95 16.86 -15.13
CA LYS A 87 -22.93 16.70 -16.20
C LYS A 87 -24.37 17.11 -15.79
N ALA A 88 -24.67 17.04 -14.51
CA ALA A 88 -25.97 17.42 -13.96
C ALA A 88 -26.10 18.94 -13.73
N GLY A 89 -25.00 19.69 -13.86
CA GLY A 89 -24.95 21.12 -13.59
C GLY A 89 -24.59 21.46 -12.14
N ASP A 90 -24.30 20.47 -11.29
CA ASP A 90 -23.87 20.72 -9.92
C ASP A 90 -22.41 21.13 -9.88
N PHE A 91 -22.05 22.04 -9.01
CA PHE A 91 -20.65 22.36 -8.69
C PHE A 91 -20.01 21.22 -7.91
N ILE A 92 -18.79 20.82 -8.31
CA ILE A 92 -18.14 19.62 -7.80
C ILE A 92 -17.58 19.86 -6.40
N ASN A 93 -17.90 18.95 -5.47
CA ASN A 93 -17.40 18.99 -4.10
C ASN A 93 -16.01 18.38 -3.99
N VAL A 94 -15.17 19.03 -3.18
CA VAL A 94 -13.85 18.55 -2.81
C VAL A 94 -13.60 18.80 -1.32
N HIS A 95 -12.91 17.89 -0.67
CA HIS A 95 -12.62 17.94 0.74
C HIS A 95 -11.11 18.02 0.98
N ILE A 96 -10.73 18.90 1.89
CA ILE A 96 -9.34 19.03 2.35
C ILE A 96 -9.27 18.58 3.81
N LEU A 97 -8.65 17.40 4.02
CA LEU A 97 -8.50 16.82 5.34
C LEU A 97 -7.14 17.24 5.93
N PHE A 98 -7.19 17.91 7.06
CA PHE A 98 -6.00 18.38 7.78
C PHE A 98 -5.60 17.41 8.89
N SER A 99 -4.29 17.33 9.13
CA SER A 99 -3.73 16.49 10.20
C SER A 99 -4.28 16.90 11.57
N ASP A 100 -4.44 15.88 12.44
CA ASP A 100 -4.80 16.04 13.86
C ASP A 100 -3.90 16.99 14.67
N ARG A 101 -2.71 17.28 14.14
CA ARG A 101 -1.72 18.21 14.75
C ARG A 101 -1.93 19.68 14.37
N ILE A 102 -2.85 19.96 13.44
CA ILE A 102 -3.11 21.32 12.99
C ILE A 102 -4.36 21.85 13.70
N SER A 103 -4.23 23.03 14.28
CA SER A 103 -5.34 23.69 14.98
C SER A 103 -6.32 24.36 14.01
N THR A 104 -7.55 24.56 14.48
CA THR A 104 -8.57 25.37 13.77
C THR A 104 -8.02 26.75 13.40
N GLU A 105 -7.37 27.43 14.33
CA GLU A 105 -6.76 28.75 14.11
C GLU A 105 -5.79 28.73 12.93
N ARG A 106 -4.88 27.76 12.89
CA ARG A 106 -3.87 27.62 11.84
C ARG A 106 -4.49 27.35 10.47
N ILE A 107 -5.56 26.55 10.42
CA ILE A 107 -6.31 26.29 9.18
C ILE A 107 -6.97 27.57 8.71
N ASN A 108 -7.72 28.24 9.59
CA ASN A 108 -8.46 29.45 9.26
C ASN A 108 -7.53 30.61 8.89
N GLU A 109 -6.38 30.77 9.58
CA GLU A 109 -5.37 31.77 9.23
C GLU A 109 -4.88 31.58 7.79
N ALA A 110 -4.54 30.35 7.43
CA ALA A 110 -4.08 30.04 6.08
C ALA A 110 -5.19 30.31 5.04
N LEU A 111 -6.42 29.84 5.30
CA LEU A 111 -7.54 29.99 4.37
C LEU A 111 -8.04 31.43 4.27
N SER A 112 -7.94 32.25 5.32
CA SER A 112 -8.50 33.61 5.37
C SER A 112 -7.97 34.54 4.28
N ARG A 113 -6.86 34.23 3.67
CA ARG A 113 -6.24 34.98 2.57
C ARG A 113 -6.62 34.43 1.19
N PHE A 114 -7.34 33.31 1.14
CA PHE A 114 -7.73 32.69 -0.11
C PHE A 114 -8.99 33.32 -0.67
N PRO A 115 -8.96 33.83 -1.93
CA PRO A 115 -10.11 34.46 -2.55
C PRO A 115 -11.11 33.42 -3.03
N LEU A 116 -12.36 33.62 -2.68
CA LEU A 116 -13.52 32.87 -3.16
C LEU A 116 -14.13 33.57 -4.38
N ARG A 117 -14.87 32.81 -5.18
CA ARG A 117 -15.58 33.31 -6.37
C ARG A 117 -17.08 33.10 -6.23
N LEU A 118 -17.85 33.97 -6.85
CA LEU A 118 -19.30 33.84 -6.94
C LEU A 118 -19.72 33.23 -8.28
N THR A 119 -20.75 32.41 -8.26
CA THR A 119 -21.28 31.73 -9.44
C THR A 119 -22.07 32.66 -10.37
N ASP A 120 -22.58 33.76 -9.83
CA ASP A 120 -23.32 34.83 -10.60
C ASP A 120 -22.39 35.78 -11.35
N GLY A 121 -21.08 35.64 -11.17
CA GLY A 121 -20.06 36.46 -11.81
C GLY A 121 -19.84 37.82 -11.13
N ASP A 122 -20.42 38.06 -9.97
CA ASP A 122 -20.06 39.24 -9.15
C ASP A 122 -18.58 39.21 -8.80
N ARG A 123 -17.92 40.36 -9.01
CA ARG A 123 -16.47 40.53 -8.77
C ARG A 123 -16.16 41.02 -7.36
N LYS A 124 -17.11 40.99 -6.45
CA LYS A 124 -16.87 41.33 -5.05
C LYS A 124 -15.79 40.41 -4.49
N ALA A 125 -14.76 40.98 -3.91
CA ALA A 125 -13.71 40.22 -3.26
C ALA A 125 -14.26 39.55 -1.98
N ILE A 126 -14.45 38.24 -2.02
CA ILE A 126 -14.82 37.44 -0.88
C ILE A 126 -13.61 36.58 -0.52
N TYR A 127 -13.30 36.48 0.77
CA TYR A 127 -12.22 35.68 1.28
C TYR A 127 -12.76 34.51 2.11
N CYS A 128 -11.97 33.44 2.18
CA CYS A 128 -12.33 32.19 2.85
C CYS A 128 -12.24 32.35 4.39
N CYS A 129 -13.11 33.18 4.95
CA CYS A 129 -13.22 33.41 6.39
C CYS A 129 -14.66 33.82 6.77
N GLU A 130 -15.04 33.54 8.02
CA GLU A 130 -16.40 33.75 8.54
C GLU A 130 -16.95 35.14 8.24
N LYS A 131 -16.17 36.18 8.58
CA LYS A 131 -16.58 37.57 8.39
C LYS A 131 -16.87 37.90 6.91
N SER A 132 -15.94 37.53 6.02
CA SER A 132 -16.06 37.87 4.59
C SER A 132 -17.22 37.11 3.92
N VAL A 133 -17.44 35.85 4.28
CA VAL A 133 -18.55 35.05 3.77
C VAL A 133 -19.88 35.57 4.31
N ALA A 134 -19.98 35.85 5.60
CA ALA A 134 -21.19 36.42 6.21
C ALA A 134 -21.55 37.80 5.62
N ASP A 135 -20.59 38.71 5.48
CA ASP A 135 -20.76 40.03 4.90
C ASP A 135 -21.13 40.00 3.41
N SER A 136 -20.86 38.88 2.74
CA SER A 136 -21.26 38.71 1.33
C SER A 136 -22.76 38.49 1.14
N GLY A 137 -23.43 37.89 2.14
CA GLY A 137 -24.82 37.48 2.07
C GLY A 137 -25.07 36.24 1.19
N HIS A 138 -24.01 35.60 0.71
CA HIS A 138 -24.09 34.41 -0.16
C HIS A 138 -24.00 33.11 0.65
N GLY A 139 -24.74 32.11 0.23
CA GLY A 139 -24.68 30.75 0.80
C GLY A 139 -23.66 29.84 0.09
N VAL A 140 -23.45 28.65 0.64
CA VAL A 140 -22.55 27.62 0.11
C VAL A 140 -22.80 27.33 -1.38
N ASP A 141 -24.05 27.39 -1.81
CA ASP A 141 -24.45 27.04 -3.19
C ASP A 141 -23.98 28.02 -4.26
N THR A 142 -23.62 29.23 -3.85
CA THR A 142 -23.21 30.33 -4.74
C THR A 142 -21.74 30.68 -4.65
N ILE A 143 -20.99 30.00 -3.77
CA ILE A 143 -19.57 30.24 -3.56
C ILE A 143 -18.76 29.06 -4.12
N VAL A 144 -17.76 29.36 -4.94
CA VAL A 144 -16.92 28.35 -5.58
C VAL A 144 -15.44 28.73 -5.51
N VAL A 145 -14.60 27.76 -5.77
CA VAL A 145 -13.14 27.92 -5.80
C VAL A 145 -12.54 27.31 -7.07
N ALA A 146 -11.48 27.90 -7.58
CA ALA A 146 -10.67 27.27 -8.61
C ALA A 146 -9.76 26.21 -7.95
N PHE A 147 -9.86 24.95 -8.37
CA PHE A 147 -9.17 23.84 -7.71
C PHE A 147 -7.66 24.00 -7.67
N SER A 148 -7.04 24.29 -8.80
CA SER A 148 -5.60 24.51 -8.87
C SER A 148 -5.11 25.66 -7.97
N ALA A 149 -5.88 26.77 -7.94
CA ALA A 149 -5.55 27.91 -7.10
C ALA A 149 -5.67 27.57 -5.60
N LEU A 150 -6.67 26.76 -5.22
CA LEU A 150 -6.82 26.27 -3.85
C LEU A 150 -5.60 25.42 -3.44
N LEU A 151 -5.20 24.46 -4.27
CA LEU A 151 -4.08 23.58 -3.97
C LEU A 151 -2.74 24.34 -3.92
N GLU A 152 -2.54 25.29 -4.83
CA GLU A 152 -1.36 26.16 -4.83
C GLU A 152 -1.32 27.00 -3.53
N HIS A 153 -2.44 27.60 -3.15
CA HIS A 153 -2.54 28.38 -1.93
C HIS A 153 -2.26 27.54 -0.67
N LEU A 154 -2.83 26.33 -0.59
CA LEU A 154 -2.59 25.42 0.52
C LEU A 154 -1.12 24.99 0.58
N SER A 155 -0.48 24.74 -0.56
CA SER A 155 0.90 24.30 -0.62
C SER A 155 1.90 25.35 -0.11
N ALA A 156 1.51 26.64 -0.12
CA ALA A 156 2.31 27.71 0.45
C ALA A 156 2.36 27.67 1.99
N SER A 157 1.36 27.10 2.64
CA SER A 157 1.22 27.06 4.11
C SER A 157 1.38 25.67 4.71
N PHE A 158 1.08 24.63 3.94
CA PHE A 158 1.03 23.22 4.35
C PHE A 158 1.72 22.34 3.32
N ARG A 159 2.31 21.25 3.77
CA ARG A 159 2.94 20.27 2.90
C ARG A 159 1.92 19.23 2.44
N PRO A 160 1.68 19.10 1.12
CA PRO A 160 0.80 18.08 0.58
C PRO A 160 1.18 16.68 1.09
N PHE A 161 0.21 15.83 1.29
CA PHE A 161 0.35 14.46 1.79
C PHE A 161 0.88 14.32 3.23
N ARG A 162 1.49 15.34 3.80
CA ARG A 162 2.02 15.34 5.16
C ARG A 162 1.12 16.09 6.14
N ASP A 163 0.67 17.25 5.73
CA ASP A 163 -0.10 18.14 6.58
C ASP A 163 -1.59 18.12 6.19
N TYR A 164 -1.91 17.82 4.93
CA TYR A 164 -3.27 17.64 4.44
C TYR A 164 -3.37 16.60 3.32
N LEU A 165 -4.60 16.13 3.11
CA LEU A 165 -5.02 15.21 2.03
C LEU A 165 -6.25 15.76 1.33
N VAL A 166 -6.42 15.39 0.07
CA VAL A 166 -7.59 15.78 -0.74
C VAL A 166 -8.47 14.55 -0.97
N ALA A 167 -9.74 14.67 -0.61
CA ALA A 167 -10.75 13.70 -0.94
C ALA A 167 -11.75 14.27 -1.95
N VAL A 168 -12.23 13.41 -2.85
CA VAL A 168 -13.19 13.78 -3.88
C VAL A 168 -14.40 12.83 -3.87
N CYS A 169 -15.55 13.33 -4.28
CA CYS A 169 -16.81 12.60 -4.24
C CYS A 169 -17.24 12.21 -5.67
N PRO A 170 -17.28 10.93 -6.04
CA PRO A 170 -17.62 10.51 -7.40
C PRO A 170 -19.14 10.56 -7.68
N ASN A 171 -19.96 10.43 -6.66
CA ASN A 171 -21.40 10.26 -6.74
C ASN A 171 -22.16 11.29 -5.90
N GLY A 172 -23.48 11.34 -6.10
CA GLY A 172 -24.35 12.23 -5.35
C GLY A 172 -24.35 13.66 -5.89
N TYR A 173 -24.87 14.59 -5.10
CA TYR A 173 -24.83 16.02 -5.37
C TYR A 173 -23.38 16.51 -5.35
N GLY A 174 -22.97 17.26 -6.38
CA GLY A 174 -21.59 17.71 -6.51
C GLY A 174 -20.57 16.60 -6.83
N GLY A 175 -21.00 15.39 -7.20
CA GLY A 175 -20.09 14.32 -7.61
C GLY A 175 -19.45 14.58 -8.98
N TYR A 176 -18.18 14.25 -9.14
CA TYR A 176 -17.42 14.53 -10.35
C TYR A 176 -17.65 13.52 -11.50
N ARG A 177 -18.36 12.42 -11.27
CA ARG A 177 -18.74 11.42 -12.29
C ARG A 177 -17.55 10.89 -13.11
N PRO A 178 -16.70 10.03 -12.54
CA PRO A 178 -15.46 9.58 -13.17
C PRO A 178 -15.65 8.73 -14.43
N ASP A 179 -16.84 8.20 -14.66
CA ASP A 179 -17.25 7.41 -15.82
C ASP A 179 -17.92 8.24 -16.93
N ALA A 180 -17.97 9.58 -16.77
CA ALA A 180 -18.55 10.47 -17.75
C ALA A 180 -17.75 10.48 -19.07
N ASN A 181 -18.45 10.77 -20.17
CA ASN A 181 -17.88 10.85 -21.51
C ASN A 181 -17.69 12.31 -21.96
N GLY A 182 -16.84 12.54 -22.96
CA GLY A 182 -16.62 13.83 -23.58
C GLY A 182 -15.93 14.86 -22.67
N ARG A 183 -16.38 16.13 -22.69
CA ARG A 183 -15.79 17.21 -21.92
C ARG A 183 -15.80 16.94 -20.42
N SER A 184 -16.85 16.32 -19.92
CA SER A 184 -16.97 15.95 -18.49
C SER A 184 -15.93 14.92 -18.06
N ALA A 185 -15.49 14.04 -18.96
CA ALA A 185 -14.43 13.07 -18.67
C ALA A 185 -13.08 13.73 -18.42
N ALA A 186 -12.74 14.80 -19.15
CA ALA A 186 -11.50 15.53 -18.94
C ALA A 186 -11.48 16.23 -17.58
N ILE A 187 -12.59 16.84 -17.20
CA ILE A 187 -12.76 17.47 -15.86
C ILE A 187 -12.66 16.40 -14.77
N ALA A 188 -13.37 15.28 -14.93
CA ALA A 188 -13.36 14.19 -13.96
C ALA A 188 -11.93 13.59 -13.80
N THR A 189 -11.21 13.40 -14.88
CA THR A 189 -9.82 12.92 -14.85
C THR A 189 -8.91 13.90 -14.11
N GLU A 190 -9.05 15.20 -14.37
CA GLU A 190 -8.24 16.22 -13.70
C GLU A 190 -8.49 16.25 -12.18
N ILE A 191 -9.75 16.18 -11.77
CA ILE A 191 -10.13 16.13 -10.36
C ILE A 191 -9.63 14.84 -9.71
N ASP A 192 -9.80 13.69 -10.38
CA ASP A 192 -9.31 12.42 -9.86
C ASP A 192 -7.78 12.43 -9.66
N ARG A 193 -7.02 13.03 -10.57
CA ARG A 193 -5.56 13.15 -10.44
C ARG A 193 -5.13 13.89 -9.18
N GLN A 194 -5.85 14.92 -8.79
CA GLN A 194 -5.51 15.75 -7.63
C GLN A 194 -5.95 15.13 -6.30
N GLY A 195 -7.02 14.32 -6.30
CA GLY A 195 -7.50 13.64 -5.11
C GLY A 195 -6.61 12.47 -4.70
N GLN A 196 -6.39 12.27 -3.39
CA GLN A 196 -5.69 11.12 -2.84
C GLN A 196 -6.63 10.01 -2.41
N MET A 197 -7.88 10.34 -2.11
CA MET A 197 -8.91 9.41 -1.65
C MET A 197 -10.29 9.77 -2.19
N ILE A 198 -11.20 8.83 -2.07
CA ILE A 198 -12.55 8.93 -2.56
C ILE A 198 -13.52 8.82 -1.39
N PHE A 199 -14.47 9.75 -1.29
CA PHE A 199 -15.66 9.60 -0.45
C PHE A 199 -16.77 8.97 -1.29
N GLY A 200 -16.95 7.66 -1.15
CA GLY A 200 -17.85 6.87 -2.01
C GLY A 200 -18.40 5.65 -1.30
N GLY A 201 -19.15 4.84 -2.02
CA GLY A 201 -19.80 3.65 -1.52
C GLY A 201 -19.06 2.35 -1.85
N LYS A 202 -19.62 1.22 -1.40
CA LYS A 202 -19.08 -0.13 -1.66
C LYS A 202 -18.93 -0.41 -3.16
N GLY A 203 -19.87 0.09 -3.98
CA GLY A 203 -19.82 -0.09 -5.44
C GLY A 203 -18.71 0.68 -6.16
N ASP A 204 -18.17 1.73 -5.53
CA ASP A 204 -17.10 2.53 -6.12
C ASP A 204 -15.72 1.91 -5.90
N ARG A 205 -15.59 1.03 -4.90
CA ARG A 205 -14.29 0.47 -4.48
C ARG A 205 -13.58 -0.26 -5.60
N GLU A 206 -14.27 -1.13 -6.32
CA GLU A 206 -13.68 -1.90 -7.41
C GLU A 206 -13.17 -0.99 -8.53
N PHE A 207 -13.93 0.04 -8.88
CA PHE A 207 -13.55 1.02 -9.89
C PHE A 207 -12.29 1.79 -9.50
N PHE A 208 -12.20 2.30 -8.26
CA PHE A 208 -11.10 3.17 -7.82
C PHE A 208 -9.82 2.41 -7.41
N LEU A 209 -9.89 1.12 -7.16
CA LEU A 209 -8.70 0.28 -6.99
C LEU A 209 -7.97 -0.04 -8.30
N ARG A 210 -8.58 0.25 -9.44
CA ARG A 210 -8.00 -0.01 -10.77
C ARG A 210 -7.10 1.14 -11.20
N THR A 211 -6.05 0.81 -11.93
CA THR A 211 -5.07 1.77 -12.49
C THR A 211 -5.25 2.04 -13.98
N ASP A 212 -6.23 1.38 -14.61
CA ASP A 212 -6.56 1.53 -16.03
C ASP A 212 -7.73 2.48 -16.31
N ARG A 213 -8.17 3.23 -15.30
CA ARG A 213 -9.26 4.21 -15.45
C ARG A 213 -8.97 5.28 -16.49
N TYR A 214 -7.73 5.72 -16.51
CA TYR A 214 -7.13 6.63 -17.49
C TYR A 214 -5.61 6.50 -17.37
N ASP A 215 -4.90 7.08 -18.32
CA ASP A 215 -3.44 7.04 -18.33
C ASP A 215 -2.82 7.78 -17.13
N GLY A 216 -2.03 7.04 -16.34
CA GLY A 216 -1.43 7.52 -15.10
C GLY A 216 -2.37 7.51 -13.89
N ALA A 217 -3.52 6.82 -13.97
CA ALA A 217 -4.39 6.63 -12.81
C ALA A 217 -3.70 5.82 -11.71
N SER A 218 -3.78 6.31 -10.48
CA SER A 218 -3.31 5.59 -9.28
C SER A 218 -4.46 4.88 -8.58
N VAL A 219 -4.15 3.83 -7.84
CA VAL A 219 -5.08 3.22 -6.89
C VAL A 219 -5.57 4.28 -5.91
N LYS A 220 -6.87 4.34 -5.65
CA LYS A 220 -7.45 5.26 -4.67
C LYS A 220 -8.31 4.51 -3.67
N PRO A 221 -8.08 4.74 -2.39
CA PRO A 221 -8.91 4.21 -1.33
C PRO A 221 -10.29 4.88 -1.35
N VAL A 222 -11.31 4.07 -1.10
CA VAL A 222 -12.69 4.54 -0.99
C VAL A 222 -13.12 4.45 0.46
N PHE A 223 -13.59 5.58 1.00
CA PHE A 223 -14.15 5.71 2.33
C PHE A 223 -15.65 5.97 2.23
N LEU A 224 -16.42 5.14 2.89
CA LEU A 224 -17.85 5.39 3.13
C LEU A 224 -17.95 6.26 4.38
N CYS A 225 -18.56 7.42 4.25
CA CYS A 225 -18.73 8.41 5.30
C CYS A 225 -20.22 8.69 5.53
N SER A 226 -20.57 9.23 6.70
CA SER A 226 -21.97 9.47 7.05
C SER A 226 -22.55 10.70 6.37
N ASP A 227 -21.72 11.75 6.19
CA ASP A 227 -22.20 13.09 5.84
C ASP A 227 -23.31 13.56 6.81
N ALA A 228 -23.11 13.23 8.09
CA ALA A 228 -24.12 13.45 9.11
C ALA A 228 -24.28 14.96 9.41
N HIS A 229 -25.51 15.44 9.29
CA HIS A 229 -25.94 16.78 9.65
C HIS A 229 -26.94 16.79 10.82
N ARG A 230 -27.21 15.61 11.41
CA ARG A 230 -28.15 15.39 12.50
C ARG A 230 -27.61 14.34 13.45
N MET A 231 -28.07 14.35 14.70
CA MET A 231 -27.67 13.38 15.71
C MET A 231 -27.99 11.92 15.31
N GLU A 232 -29.11 11.71 14.61
CA GLU A 232 -29.59 10.39 14.18
C GLU A 232 -28.70 9.75 13.11
N ASP A 233 -28.02 10.58 12.29
CA ASP A 233 -27.20 10.13 11.18
C ASP A 233 -25.79 9.72 11.63
N ILE A 234 -25.37 10.10 12.85
CA ILE A 234 -24.07 9.80 13.40
C ILE A 234 -23.82 8.29 13.49
N GLY A 235 -22.75 7.83 12.84
CA GLY A 235 -22.38 6.41 12.82
C GLY A 235 -23.30 5.54 11.97
N GLY A 236 -24.19 6.13 11.16
CA GLY A 236 -25.02 5.41 10.19
C GLY A 236 -24.21 4.87 9.00
N ARG A 237 -23.09 5.52 8.69
CA ARG A 237 -22.12 5.10 7.67
C ARG A 237 -20.72 5.35 8.18
N TYR A 238 -19.80 4.44 7.88
CA TYR A 238 -18.40 4.52 8.29
C TYR A 238 -17.57 3.53 7.49
N THR A 239 -16.27 3.68 7.58
CA THR A 239 -15.31 2.74 7.00
C THR A 239 -14.53 2.05 8.12
N TRP A 240 -14.38 0.74 8.02
CA TRP A 240 -13.43 0.01 8.83
C TRP A 240 -12.02 0.21 8.28
N VAL A 241 -11.13 0.68 9.14
CA VAL A 241 -9.74 0.97 8.79
C VAL A 241 -8.80 0.21 9.70
N LYS A 242 -7.87 -0.55 9.12
CA LYS A 242 -6.83 -1.27 9.84
C LYS A 242 -5.58 -0.40 9.97
N ALA A 243 -5.64 0.57 10.87
CA ALA A 243 -4.55 1.49 11.17
C ALA A 243 -4.71 2.10 12.57
N LEU A 244 -3.65 2.73 13.08
CA LEU A 244 -3.80 3.61 14.24
C LEU A 244 -4.74 4.76 13.88
N PRO A 245 -5.69 5.14 14.76
CA PRO A 245 -6.59 6.26 14.49
C PRO A 245 -5.84 7.59 14.62
N THR A 246 -5.05 7.91 13.62
CA THR A 246 -4.25 9.14 13.48
C THR A 246 -4.18 9.53 12.02
N PHE A 247 -3.80 10.77 11.72
CA PHE A 247 -3.56 11.20 10.34
C PHE A 247 -2.46 10.37 9.66
N GLU A 248 -1.42 9.97 10.41
CA GLU A 248 -0.38 9.06 9.87
C GLU A 248 -0.95 7.69 9.53
N GLY A 249 -1.84 7.14 10.38
CA GLY A 249 -2.55 5.89 10.07
C GLY A 249 -3.43 6.01 8.82
N LEU A 250 -4.05 7.17 8.60
CA LEU A 250 -4.79 7.45 7.36
C LEU A 250 -3.85 7.41 6.15
N ARG A 251 -2.69 8.06 6.23
CA ARG A 251 -1.68 8.04 5.16
C ARG A 251 -1.23 6.61 4.82
N GLN A 252 -1.02 5.78 5.84
CA GLN A 252 -0.67 4.36 5.63
C GLN A 252 -1.81 3.59 4.97
N ALA A 253 -3.06 3.84 5.35
CA ALA A 253 -4.22 3.22 4.73
C ALA A 253 -4.38 3.59 3.23
N LEU A 254 -3.92 4.79 2.84
CA LEU A 254 -3.90 5.20 1.43
C LEU A 254 -2.93 4.38 0.58
N LEU A 255 -1.84 3.89 1.17
CA LEU A 255 -0.81 3.12 0.46
C LEU A 255 -1.22 1.65 0.25
N GLU A 256 -2.05 1.10 1.13
CA GLU A 256 -2.46 -0.31 1.12
C GLU A 256 -3.99 -0.46 1.28
N PRO A 257 -4.80 0.16 0.40
CA PRO A 257 -6.24 0.24 0.60
C PRO A 257 -6.95 -1.11 0.56
N GLU A 258 -6.46 -2.07 -0.22
CA GLU A 258 -7.04 -3.41 -0.30
C GLU A 258 -6.92 -4.19 1.02
N ALA A 259 -5.78 -4.03 1.71
CA ALA A 259 -5.51 -4.71 2.96
C ALA A 259 -6.08 -3.99 4.18
N ARG A 260 -6.21 -2.65 4.13
CA ARG A 260 -6.51 -1.81 5.28
C ARG A 260 -7.90 -1.21 5.32
N LEU A 261 -8.71 -1.33 4.26
CA LEU A 261 -10.05 -0.75 4.21
C LEU A 261 -11.12 -1.81 3.94
N ARG A 262 -12.22 -1.74 4.69
CA ARG A 262 -13.43 -2.54 4.49
C ARG A 262 -14.67 -1.66 4.64
N ILE A 263 -15.64 -1.86 3.76
CA ILE A 263 -16.94 -1.21 3.81
C ILE A 263 -17.99 -2.28 4.06
N GLY A 264 -18.90 -2.01 5.00
CA GLY A 264 -19.88 -2.99 5.46
C GLY A 264 -19.35 -3.87 6.60
N GLU A 265 -20.13 -4.82 7.05
CA GLU A 265 -19.82 -5.71 8.18
C GLU A 265 -19.78 -7.19 7.79
N GLU A 266 -20.11 -7.54 6.55
CA GLU A 266 -20.18 -8.93 6.08
C GLU A 266 -18.85 -9.67 6.23
N TRP A 267 -17.74 -8.95 6.06
CA TRP A 267 -16.39 -9.49 6.19
C TRP A 267 -16.02 -9.86 7.65
N LEU A 268 -16.73 -9.33 8.66
CA LEU A 268 -16.50 -9.69 10.07
C LEU A 268 -16.78 -11.17 10.32
N ALA A 269 -17.73 -11.76 9.59
CA ALA A 269 -18.02 -13.18 9.67
C ALA A 269 -16.90 -14.06 9.09
N GLU A 270 -16.04 -13.50 8.25
CA GLU A 270 -14.88 -14.20 7.67
C GLU A 270 -13.66 -14.18 8.59
N LEU A 271 -13.69 -13.35 9.65
CA LEU A 271 -12.61 -13.29 10.63
C LEU A 271 -12.64 -14.56 11.50
N THR A 272 -11.67 -15.44 11.28
CA THR A 272 -11.46 -16.57 12.16
C THR A 272 -10.75 -16.07 13.43
N PRO A 273 -11.37 -16.18 14.61
CA PRO A 273 -10.71 -15.84 15.85
C PRO A 273 -9.43 -16.67 16.03
N LYS A 274 -8.32 -16.01 16.27
CA LYS A 274 -7.00 -16.64 16.47
C LYS A 274 -6.55 -16.44 17.90
N ALA A 275 -6.00 -17.50 18.49
CA ALA A 275 -5.24 -17.33 19.72
C ALA A 275 -4.01 -16.45 19.45
N HIS A 276 -3.80 -15.43 20.28
CA HIS A 276 -2.67 -14.51 20.14
C HIS A 276 -2.24 -13.93 21.47
N PHE A 277 -0.99 -13.56 21.58
CA PHE A 277 -0.53 -12.80 22.73
C PHE A 277 -1.07 -11.37 22.65
N SER A 278 -1.83 -10.96 23.66
CA SER A 278 -2.49 -9.65 23.67
C SER A 278 -1.72 -8.58 24.44
N GLN A 279 -0.91 -8.98 25.42
CA GLN A 279 -0.14 -8.06 26.26
C GLN A 279 1.10 -8.72 26.86
N ILE A 280 2.16 -7.94 26.98
CA ILE A 280 3.35 -8.27 27.78
C ILE A 280 3.51 -7.20 28.84
N ASP A 281 3.56 -7.62 30.11
CA ASP A 281 3.99 -6.79 31.22
C ASP A 281 5.40 -7.22 31.64
N VAL A 282 6.33 -6.27 31.76
CA VAL A 282 7.71 -6.56 32.09
C VAL A 282 8.30 -5.50 33.02
N GLU A 283 8.98 -5.95 34.08
CA GLU A 283 9.69 -5.10 35.02
C GLU A 283 10.76 -5.94 35.77
N GLY A 284 11.92 -5.36 36.04
CA GLY A 284 12.89 -5.95 36.95
C GLY A 284 14.18 -6.39 36.30
N THR A 285 15.06 -6.99 37.10
CA THR A 285 16.42 -7.42 36.73
C THR A 285 16.41 -8.51 35.68
N ILE A 286 17.35 -8.38 34.72
CA ILE A 286 17.52 -9.32 33.60
C ILE A 286 18.50 -10.42 33.98
N PHE A 287 19.57 -10.08 34.76
CA PHE A 287 20.61 -10.99 35.19
C PHE A 287 20.89 -10.82 36.69
N ASP A 288 21.04 -11.93 37.40
CA ASP A 288 21.34 -11.90 38.81
C ASP A 288 22.75 -11.25 39.02
N GLY A 289 22.80 -10.33 40.01
CA GLY A 289 24.03 -9.63 40.38
C GLY A 289 24.46 -8.50 39.44
N GLN A 290 23.61 -8.08 38.48
CA GLN A 290 23.84 -6.95 37.58
C GLN A 290 22.73 -5.91 37.71
N GLU A 291 23.07 -4.62 37.53
CA GLU A 291 22.11 -3.51 37.55
C GLU A 291 21.25 -3.40 36.28
N ILE A 292 21.39 -4.32 35.34
CA ILE A 292 20.63 -4.30 34.08
C ILE A 292 19.20 -4.79 34.33
N SER A 293 18.24 -3.91 34.06
CA SER A 293 16.83 -4.24 34.28
C SER A 293 15.93 -3.66 33.20
N PHE A 294 14.77 -4.29 32.99
CA PHE A 294 13.67 -3.68 32.25
C PHE A 294 12.96 -2.66 33.15
N ARG A 295 12.65 -1.50 32.56
CA ARG A 295 11.71 -0.56 33.18
C ARG A 295 10.32 -1.18 33.20
N LYS A 296 9.46 -0.68 34.09
CA LYS A 296 8.05 -1.06 34.09
C LYS A 296 7.39 -0.69 32.78
N LEU A 297 7.00 -1.70 32.01
CA LEU A 297 6.39 -1.56 30.69
C LEU A 297 5.18 -2.51 30.62
N SER A 298 4.08 -1.99 30.09
CA SER A 298 2.92 -2.76 29.66
C SER A 298 2.78 -2.56 28.15
N ILE A 299 3.02 -3.61 27.41
CA ILE A 299 3.11 -3.58 25.94
C ILE A 299 1.92 -4.34 25.37
N PRO A 300 0.89 -3.65 24.89
CA PRO A 300 -0.20 -4.30 24.18
C PRO A 300 0.28 -4.79 22.82
N LEU A 301 -0.13 -5.98 22.43
CA LEU A 301 0.26 -6.63 21.19
C LEU A 301 -0.89 -6.72 20.19
N SER A 302 -0.58 -6.61 18.92
CA SER A 302 -1.53 -6.88 17.83
C SER A 302 -1.75 -8.38 17.67
N GLN A 303 -2.95 -8.74 17.25
CA GLN A 303 -3.31 -10.14 17.00
C GLN A 303 -2.62 -10.79 15.80
N ASP A 304 -2.05 -10.00 14.90
CA ASP A 304 -1.43 -10.52 13.66
C ASP A 304 0.09 -10.60 13.81
N MET A 305 0.79 -9.53 13.47
CA MET A 305 2.24 -9.49 13.51
C MET A 305 2.74 -8.34 14.37
N VAL A 306 3.70 -8.64 15.24
CA VAL A 306 4.38 -7.66 16.08
C VAL A 306 5.85 -7.61 15.72
N ALA A 307 6.34 -6.44 15.34
CA ALA A 307 7.75 -6.19 15.06
C ALA A 307 8.42 -5.46 16.23
N ILE A 308 9.53 -6.03 16.74
CA ILE A 308 10.36 -5.40 17.77
C ILE A 308 11.54 -4.71 17.06
N ILE A 309 11.53 -3.37 17.05
CA ILE A 309 12.49 -2.55 16.33
C ILE A 309 13.35 -1.79 17.35
N GLY A 310 14.63 -1.63 17.05
CA GLY A 310 15.54 -0.86 17.88
C GLY A 310 17.01 -1.04 17.46
N GLY A 311 17.89 -0.18 17.93
CA GLY A 311 19.32 -0.24 17.70
C GLY A 311 19.98 -1.49 18.33
N ARG A 312 21.29 -1.66 18.09
CA ARG A 312 22.08 -2.71 18.75
C ARG A 312 22.14 -2.45 20.26
N GLY A 313 21.95 -3.49 21.06
CA GLY A 313 22.03 -3.39 22.53
C GLY A 313 20.78 -2.90 23.25
N THR A 314 19.65 -2.66 22.53
CA THR A 314 18.40 -2.15 23.14
C THR A 314 17.54 -3.21 23.83
N GLY A 315 17.99 -4.44 23.95
CA GLY A 315 17.25 -5.48 24.67
C GLY A 315 16.24 -6.29 23.85
N LYS A 316 16.15 -6.11 22.51
CA LYS A 316 15.20 -6.84 21.65
C LYS A 316 15.25 -8.36 21.84
N SER A 317 16.43 -8.94 21.69
CA SER A 317 16.63 -10.38 21.86
C SER A 317 16.41 -10.83 23.31
N LEU A 318 16.76 -10.00 24.29
CA LEU A 318 16.53 -10.29 25.71
C LEU A 318 15.03 -10.39 26.03
N LEU A 319 14.20 -9.55 25.41
CA LEU A 319 12.75 -9.62 25.58
C LEU A 319 12.19 -10.95 25.03
N LEU A 320 12.65 -11.39 23.85
CA LEU A 320 12.24 -12.66 23.25
C LEU A 320 12.76 -13.86 24.07
N ASP A 321 13.99 -13.81 24.57
CA ASP A 321 14.55 -14.84 25.44
C ASP A 321 13.79 -14.92 26.78
N ALA A 322 13.37 -13.76 27.32
CA ALA A 322 12.56 -13.70 28.53
C ALA A 322 11.15 -14.29 28.31
N LEU A 323 10.53 -14.03 27.15
CA LEU A 323 9.26 -14.67 26.77
C LEU A 323 9.41 -16.19 26.70
N ARG A 324 10.46 -16.68 26.06
CA ARG A 324 10.76 -18.11 25.97
C ARG A 324 10.83 -18.76 27.36
N SER A 325 11.44 -18.07 28.31
CA SER A 325 11.61 -18.61 29.68
C SER A 325 10.29 -18.90 30.41
N ARG A 326 9.16 -18.34 29.95
CA ARG A 326 7.82 -18.58 30.51
C ARG A 326 7.18 -19.89 30.05
N PHE A 327 7.77 -20.58 29.07
CA PHE A 327 7.22 -21.81 28.51
C PHE A 327 8.21 -22.97 28.68
N ALA A 328 7.83 -24.00 29.46
CA ALA A 328 8.66 -25.14 29.78
C ALA A 328 8.99 -26.04 28.58
N GLY A 329 8.06 -26.10 27.61
CA GLY A 329 8.17 -26.89 26.37
C GLY A 329 8.99 -26.23 25.27
N ALA A 330 9.47 -25.00 25.45
CA ALA A 330 10.35 -24.35 24.50
C ALA A 330 11.70 -25.09 24.46
N ALA A 331 11.78 -26.10 23.58
CA ALA A 331 12.99 -26.87 23.40
C ALA A 331 14.13 -25.94 23.02
N ALA A 332 15.13 -25.86 23.90
CA ALA A 332 16.33 -25.10 23.63
C ALA A 332 17.10 -25.80 22.52
N ARG A 333 17.04 -25.27 21.30
CA ARG A 333 17.86 -25.75 20.17
C ARG A 333 18.95 -24.72 19.89
N GLY A 334 20.18 -25.05 20.23
CA GLY A 334 21.39 -24.27 19.92
C GLY A 334 22.20 -23.82 21.12
N SER A 335 23.51 -23.69 20.93
CA SER A 335 24.51 -23.36 21.96
C SER A 335 24.49 -21.91 22.45
N ASP A 336 23.74 -21.02 21.82
CA ASP A 336 23.74 -19.58 22.07
C ASP A 336 22.51 -19.09 22.87
N GLN A 337 21.78 -20.00 23.50
CA GLN A 337 20.58 -19.67 24.24
C GLN A 337 20.88 -19.12 25.63
N ARG A 338 20.46 -17.90 25.87
CA ARG A 338 20.57 -17.23 27.16
C ARG A 338 19.37 -17.61 28.01
N ASP A 339 19.63 -17.97 29.23
CA ASP A 339 18.57 -18.14 30.23
C ASP A 339 18.28 -16.77 30.86
N VAL A 340 17.25 -16.10 30.37
CA VAL A 340 16.85 -14.77 30.82
C VAL A 340 15.60 -14.90 31.66
N ASN A 341 15.74 -14.69 32.96
CA ASN A 341 14.61 -14.72 33.89
C ASN A 341 14.37 -13.31 34.44
N VAL A 342 13.30 -12.65 33.96
CA VAL A 342 12.92 -11.32 34.43
C VAL A 342 12.05 -11.46 35.68
N GLN A 343 12.36 -10.71 36.74
CA GLN A 343 11.76 -10.82 38.06
C GLN A 343 10.22 -10.69 38.04
N HIS A 344 9.73 -9.70 37.29
CA HIS A 344 8.29 -9.47 37.11
C HIS A 344 7.97 -9.41 35.62
N MET A 345 7.57 -10.53 35.07
CA MET A 345 7.15 -10.64 33.70
C MET A 345 5.89 -11.49 33.60
N SER A 346 4.92 -11.01 32.87
CA SER A 346 3.75 -11.80 32.49
C SER A 346 3.41 -11.57 31.03
N ILE A 347 2.82 -12.58 30.43
CA ILE A 347 2.25 -12.48 29.08
C ILE A 347 0.79 -12.91 29.13
N GLU A 348 -0.08 -12.19 28.47
CA GLU A 348 -1.50 -12.50 28.33
C GLU A 348 -1.74 -13.10 26.94
N LEU A 349 -2.43 -14.21 26.89
CA LEU A 349 -2.90 -14.89 25.69
C LEU A 349 -4.43 -14.76 25.62
N ASP A 350 -4.92 -14.18 24.53
CA ASP A 350 -6.34 -14.21 24.19
C ASP A 350 -6.60 -15.43 23.30
N LYS A 351 -7.42 -16.37 23.79
CA LYS A 351 -7.84 -17.55 23.02
C LYS A 351 -8.89 -17.18 21.97
N ALA A 352 -9.03 -18.02 20.95
CA ALA A 352 -10.05 -17.88 19.92
C ALA A 352 -11.50 -17.83 20.45
N ASN A 353 -11.76 -18.40 21.61
CA ASN A 353 -13.06 -18.38 22.30
C ASN A 353 -13.28 -17.15 23.21
N GLY A 354 -12.33 -16.20 23.22
CA GLY A 354 -12.38 -15.00 24.06
C GLY A 354 -11.87 -15.20 25.51
N GLU A 355 -11.47 -16.41 25.87
CA GLU A 355 -10.85 -16.69 27.18
C GLU A 355 -9.44 -16.09 27.23
N LYS A 356 -9.09 -15.44 28.34
CA LYS A 356 -7.78 -14.88 28.58
C LYS A 356 -6.98 -15.73 29.55
N ILE A 357 -5.73 -16.02 29.18
CA ILE A 357 -4.77 -16.74 30.02
C ILE A 357 -3.60 -15.85 30.30
N ARG A 358 -3.20 -15.76 31.58
CA ARG A 358 -2.01 -15.02 31.99
C ARG A 358 -0.91 -15.99 32.43
N PHE A 359 0.25 -15.83 31.81
CA PHE A 359 1.47 -16.57 32.16
C PHE A 359 2.39 -15.66 32.96
N ASP A 360 2.36 -15.71 34.25
CA ASP A 360 3.21 -14.98 35.20
C ASP A 360 4.29 -15.89 35.81
N THR A 361 4.08 -17.21 35.75
CA THR A 361 5.03 -18.25 36.11
C THR A 361 5.36 -19.13 34.90
N ARG A 362 6.32 -20.05 35.07
CA ARG A 362 6.65 -21.01 34.01
C ARG A 362 5.50 -21.97 33.75
N SER A 363 5.01 -22.01 32.53
CA SER A 363 3.91 -22.89 32.11
C SER A 363 4.44 -24.23 31.59
N GLU A 364 3.83 -25.33 32.02
CA GLU A 364 4.18 -26.68 31.56
C GLU A 364 3.21 -27.22 30.48
N GLY A 365 2.10 -26.53 30.22
CA GLY A 365 1.01 -27.02 29.37
C GLY A 365 0.95 -26.39 27.96
N TYR A 366 1.86 -25.51 27.61
CA TYR A 366 1.84 -24.78 26.35
C TYR A 366 3.18 -24.85 25.63
N GLU A 367 3.15 -25.13 24.34
CA GLU A 367 4.32 -25.06 23.46
C GLU A 367 4.56 -23.62 22.98
N TYR A 368 5.81 -23.18 23.02
CA TYR A 368 6.25 -21.91 22.48
C TYR A 368 7.39 -22.14 21.49
N LEU A 369 7.14 -21.80 20.23
CA LEU A 369 8.16 -21.88 19.20
C LEU A 369 9.02 -20.62 19.25
N HIS A 370 10.27 -20.78 19.70
CA HIS A 370 11.30 -19.74 19.69
C HIS A 370 12.32 -20.06 18.61
N VAL A 371 12.46 -19.13 17.66
CA VAL A 371 13.48 -19.24 16.60
C VAL A 371 14.51 -18.15 16.83
N SER A 372 15.75 -18.52 17.15
CA SER A 372 16.82 -17.56 17.36
C SER A 372 17.33 -16.96 16.05
N GLN A 373 17.90 -15.75 16.11
CA GLN A 373 18.44 -15.06 14.94
C GLN A 373 19.54 -15.90 14.20
N GLY A 374 20.35 -16.64 14.95
CA GLY A 374 21.36 -17.53 14.38
C GLY A 374 20.75 -18.74 13.68
N GLU A 375 19.65 -19.24 14.17
CA GLU A 375 18.89 -20.37 13.63
C GLU A 375 18.22 -20.01 12.31
N ILE A 376 17.57 -18.86 12.22
CA ILE A 376 17.01 -18.36 10.95
C ILE A 376 18.12 -18.18 9.90
N LYS A 377 19.27 -17.64 10.31
CA LYS A 377 20.41 -17.48 9.40
C LYS A 377 20.94 -18.83 8.90
N LYS A 378 21.02 -19.84 9.76
CA LYS A 378 21.40 -21.20 9.38
C LYS A 378 20.35 -21.82 8.47
N LEU A 379 19.06 -21.70 8.81
CA LEU A 379 17.96 -22.18 7.98
C LEU A 379 17.89 -21.49 6.61
N CYS A 380 18.13 -20.17 6.56
CA CYS A 380 18.20 -19.43 5.30
C CYS A 380 19.44 -19.75 4.46
N GLN A 381 20.56 -20.04 5.12
CA GLN A 381 21.81 -20.42 4.46
C GLN A 381 21.85 -21.91 4.07
N GLU A 382 21.12 -22.74 4.82
CA GLU A 382 21.09 -24.18 4.67
C GLU A 382 19.64 -24.72 4.76
N PRO A 383 18.78 -24.47 3.73
CA PRO A 383 17.38 -24.92 3.74
C PRO A 383 17.21 -26.43 3.92
N GLY A 384 18.28 -27.19 3.68
CA GLY A 384 18.35 -28.61 3.92
C GLY A 384 18.32 -29.01 5.39
N LEU A 385 18.68 -28.13 6.34
CA LEU A 385 18.87 -28.52 7.74
C LEU A 385 17.57 -29.04 8.40
N ILE A 386 16.42 -28.41 8.17
CA ILE A 386 15.14 -28.94 8.69
C ILE A 386 14.79 -30.25 8.02
N SER A 387 14.95 -30.32 6.71
CA SER A 387 14.76 -31.53 5.92
C SER A 387 15.73 -32.63 6.35
N ASP A 388 16.98 -32.26 6.66
CA ASP A 388 18.02 -33.16 7.09
C ASP A 388 17.81 -33.67 8.53
N GLU A 389 17.24 -32.88 9.44
CA GLU A 389 16.86 -33.37 10.76
C GLU A 389 15.68 -34.35 10.67
N ILE A 390 14.67 -34.05 9.87
CA ILE A 390 13.56 -34.98 9.61
C ILE A 390 14.11 -36.25 8.89
N LYS A 391 15.00 -36.05 7.92
CA LYS A 391 15.67 -37.17 7.23
C LYS A 391 16.60 -37.92 8.16
N LYS A 392 17.28 -37.26 9.08
CA LYS A 392 18.09 -37.91 10.14
C LYS A 392 17.24 -38.74 11.09
N MET A 393 16.09 -38.21 11.50
CA MET A 393 15.13 -38.97 12.31
C MET A 393 14.60 -40.19 11.57
N LEU A 394 14.28 -40.03 10.29
CA LEU A 394 13.85 -41.11 9.40
C LEU A 394 15.02 -41.86 8.74
N ARG A 395 16.27 -41.41 8.97
CA ARG A 395 17.51 -41.91 8.33
C ARG A 395 17.46 -41.91 6.80
N LEU A 396 16.76 -40.95 6.23
CA LEU A 396 16.73 -40.72 4.79
C LEU A 396 17.97 -39.93 4.39
N THR A 397 18.68 -40.40 3.39
CA THR A 397 19.83 -39.64 2.83
C THR A 397 19.27 -38.43 2.08
N PRO A 398 19.85 -37.23 2.27
CA PRO A 398 19.35 -36.03 1.60
C PRO A 398 19.52 -36.14 0.08
N THR A 399 18.44 -36.04 -0.67
CA THR A 399 18.52 -35.82 -2.13
C THR A 399 18.30 -34.35 -2.41
N HIS A 400 19.34 -33.67 -2.79
CA HIS A 400 19.39 -32.19 -2.96
C HIS A 400 18.59 -31.66 -4.14
N GLU A 401 18.24 -32.51 -5.14
CA GLU A 401 17.80 -32.02 -6.45
C GLU A 401 16.32 -31.64 -6.56
N ALA A 402 15.43 -32.32 -5.84
CA ALA A 402 13.99 -32.06 -6.01
C ALA A 402 13.49 -30.75 -5.34
N GLY A 403 14.23 -30.21 -4.36
CA GLY A 403 13.90 -28.93 -3.74
C GLY A 403 14.10 -27.77 -4.69
N ASN A 404 15.11 -27.83 -5.53
CA ASN A 404 15.41 -26.81 -6.52
C ASN A 404 14.39 -26.79 -7.65
N THR A 405 14.02 -27.96 -8.19
CA THR A 405 13.01 -28.08 -9.27
C THR A 405 11.64 -27.65 -8.79
N ALA A 406 11.23 -28.01 -7.57
CA ALA A 406 9.98 -27.56 -6.97
C ALA A 406 9.94 -26.03 -6.77
N ALA A 407 11.04 -25.44 -6.31
CA ALA A 407 11.16 -24.00 -6.15
C ALA A 407 11.09 -23.27 -7.50
N GLN A 408 11.81 -23.76 -8.50
CA GLN A 408 11.76 -23.22 -9.86
C GLN A 408 10.36 -23.35 -10.50
N LEU A 409 9.68 -24.46 -10.25
CA LEU A 409 8.29 -24.64 -10.70
C LEU A 409 7.34 -23.68 -10.00
N ALA A 410 7.51 -23.47 -8.69
CA ALA A 410 6.72 -22.51 -7.92
C ALA A 410 6.95 -21.07 -8.42
N GLU A 411 8.20 -20.69 -8.71
CA GLU A 411 8.56 -19.41 -9.30
C GLU A 411 7.93 -19.25 -10.71
N ASN A 412 8.06 -20.26 -11.56
CA ASN A 412 7.44 -20.28 -12.88
C ASN A 412 5.90 -20.16 -12.80
N LEU A 413 5.26 -20.84 -11.84
CA LEU A 413 3.81 -20.72 -11.60
C LEU A 413 3.43 -19.34 -11.07
N SER A 414 4.27 -18.74 -10.26
CA SER A 414 4.07 -17.37 -9.78
C SER A 414 4.15 -16.37 -10.93
N ALA A 415 5.15 -16.50 -11.80
CA ALA A 415 5.29 -15.70 -13.00
C ALA A 415 4.09 -15.89 -13.96
N TRP A 416 3.58 -17.12 -14.09
CA TRP A 416 2.37 -17.39 -14.86
C TRP A 416 1.12 -16.73 -14.25
N ARG A 417 0.98 -16.72 -12.92
CA ARG A 417 -0.13 -16.04 -12.25
C ARG A 417 -0.08 -14.54 -12.50
N ALA A 418 1.10 -13.95 -12.36
CA ALA A 418 1.32 -12.54 -12.65
C ALA A 418 0.97 -12.19 -14.10
N TRP A 419 1.42 -13.02 -15.06
CA TRP A 419 1.04 -12.86 -16.46
C TRP A 419 -0.47 -13.00 -16.68
N ARG A 420 -1.12 -13.97 -16.02
CA ARG A 420 -2.56 -14.17 -16.12
C ARG A 420 -3.34 -12.99 -15.56
N GLU A 421 -2.96 -12.47 -14.41
CA GLU A 421 -3.55 -11.26 -13.82
C GLU A 421 -3.37 -10.08 -14.76
N PHE A 422 -2.18 -9.90 -15.28
CA PHE A 422 -1.87 -8.89 -16.30
C PHE A 422 -2.77 -9.05 -17.54
N SER A 423 -2.85 -10.26 -18.12
CA SER A 423 -3.59 -10.51 -19.36
C SER A 423 -5.11 -10.47 -19.21
N LEU A 424 -5.64 -10.76 -17.99
CA LEU A 424 -7.07 -10.76 -17.69
C LEU A 424 -7.56 -9.42 -17.14
N PHE A 425 -6.66 -8.47 -16.95
CA PHE A 425 -7.02 -7.15 -16.45
C PHE A 425 -8.01 -6.48 -17.41
N ARG A 426 -9.16 -6.04 -16.87
CA ARG A 426 -10.26 -5.51 -17.67
C ARG A 426 -10.62 -4.09 -17.26
N SER A 427 -11.01 -3.30 -18.24
CA SER A 427 -11.53 -1.94 -18.05
C SER A 427 -12.88 -1.94 -17.32
N ALA A 428 -13.34 -0.77 -16.88
CA ALA A 428 -14.68 -0.57 -16.34
C ALA A 428 -15.79 -1.07 -17.29
N HIS A 429 -15.52 -1.08 -18.58
CA HIS A 429 -16.41 -1.58 -19.63
C HIS A 429 -16.17 -3.06 -19.99
N SER A 430 -15.49 -3.80 -19.13
CA SER A 430 -15.16 -5.23 -19.31
C SER A 430 -14.25 -5.55 -20.50
N GLU A 431 -13.57 -4.56 -21.08
CA GLU A 431 -12.59 -4.78 -22.14
C GLU A 431 -11.22 -5.17 -21.59
N PRO A 432 -10.52 -6.13 -22.20
CA PRO A 432 -9.21 -6.56 -21.75
C PRO A 432 -8.15 -5.51 -22.10
N VAL A 433 -7.72 -4.75 -21.09
CA VAL A 433 -6.85 -3.56 -21.24
C VAL A 433 -5.46 -3.92 -21.73
N ASN A 434 -4.91 -5.01 -21.23
CA ASN A 434 -3.58 -5.49 -21.59
C ASN A 434 -3.61 -6.32 -22.88
N THR A 435 -4.34 -5.85 -23.89
CA THR A 435 -4.35 -6.42 -25.23
C THR A 435 -3.81 -5.43 -26.25
N ARG A 436 -3.14 -5.94 -27.28
CA ARG A 436 -2.67 -5.14 -28.41
C ARG A 436 -3.78 -4.30 -29.01
N HIS A 437 -4.96 -4.90 -29.17
CA HIS A 437 -6.12 -4.23 -29.76
C HIS A 437 -6.56 -3.02 -28.95
N PHE A 438 -6.65 -3.15 -27.63
CA PHE A 438 -7.05 -2.06 -26.75
C PHE A 438 -6.05 -0.89 -26.82
N GLN A 439 -4.76 -1.17 -26.70
CA GLN A 439 -3.73 -0.16 -26.74
C GLN A 439 -3.64 0.54 -28.12
N LEU A 440 -3.79 -0.22 -29.20
CA LEU A 440 -3.85 0.35 -30.55
C LEU A 440 -5.08 1.26 -30.76
N ASN A 441 -6.20 0.93 -30.13
CA ASN A 441 -7.39 1.79 -30.16
C ASN A 441 -7.17 3.12 -29.40
N ILE A 442 -6.47 3.08 -28.27
CA ILE A 442 -6.06 4.32 -27.56
C ILE A 442 -5.20 5.20 -28.46
N ILE A 443 -4.19 4.61 -29.10
CA ILE A 443 -3.30 5.33 -30.01
C ILE A 443 -4.12 5.96 -31.14
N ARG A 444 -4.99 5.18 -31.80
CA ARG A 444 -5.82 5.67 -32.90
C ARG A 444 -6.75 6.79 -32.46
N ALA A 445 -7.46 6.61 -31.34
CA ALA A 445 -8.38 7.61 -30.81
C ALA A 445 -7.64 8.90 -30.38
N ALA A 446 -6.42 8.79 -29.87
CA ALA A 446 -5.59 9.94 -29.55
C ALA A 446 -5.13 10.67 -30.84
N GLN A 447 -4.70 9.91 -31.84
CA GLN A 447 -4.27 10.46 -33.15
C GLN A 447 -5.41 11.14 -33.88
N GLU A 448 -6.61 10.53 -33.94
CA GLU A 448 -7.81 11.13 -34.53
C GLU A 448 -8.20 12.45 -33.85
N LYS A 449 -8.07 12.52 -32.50
CA LYS A 449 -8.32 13.75 -31.76
C LYS A 449 -7.29 14.84 -32.05
N ILE A 450 -6.03 14.47 -32.18
CA ILE A 450 -4.96 15.39 -32.59
C ILE A 450 -5.28 15.94 -34.00
N GLU A 451 -5.67 15.08 -34.92
CA GLU A 451 -5.98 15.45 -36.30
C GLU A 451 -7.19 16.41 -36.41
N VAL A 452 -8.24 16.15 -35.60
CA VAL A 452 -9.42 17.04 -35.51
C VAL A 452 -9.08 18.41 -34.92
N LEU A 453 -8.11 18.47 -33.98
CA LEU A 453 -7.72 19.71 -33.31
C LEU A 453 -6.79 20.59 -34.14
N THR A 454 -6.31 20.13 -35.33
CA THR A 454 -5.27 20.82 -36.10
C THR A 454 -5.71 21.10 -37.53
N SER A 455 -5.72 22.38 -37.93
CA SER A 455 -5.84 22.75 -39.37
C SER A 455 -4.56 22.30 -40.12
N ASP A 456 -4.70 22.05 -41.43
CA ASP A 456 -3.58 21.64 -42.28
C ASP A 456 -2.38 22.58 -42.19
N ARG A 457 -2.61 23.88 -41.95
CA ARG A 457 -1.58 24.91 -41.76
C ARG A 457 -0.73 24.69 -40.50
N ASN A 458 -1.31 24.11 -39.47
CA ASN A 458 -0.66 23.98 -38.17
C ASN A 458 -0.07 22.58 -37.94
N LYS A 459 -0.34 21.60 -38.81
CA LYS A 459 0.23 20.24 -38.73
C LYS A 459 1.74 20.21 -38.59
N ALA A 460 2.43 20.99 -39.45
CA ALA A 460 3.90 21.01 -39.42
C ALA A 460 4.47 21.60 -38.12
N LEU A 461 3.82 22.65 -37.59
CA LEU A 461 4.24 23.29 -36.35
C LEU A 461 3.97 22.37 -35.15
N ILE A 462 2.83 21.65 -35.15
CA ILE A 462 2.50 20.67 -34.12
C ILE A 462 3.41 19.46 -34.18
N GLU A 463 3.78 18.99 -35.39
CA GLU A 463 4.74 17.89 -35.55
C GLU A 463 6.11 18.28 -34.98
N THR A 464 6.57 19.51 -35.28
CA THR A 464 7.83 20.06 -34.74
C THR A 464 7.75 20.18 -33.20
N PHE A 465 6.65 20.71 -32.67
CA PHE A 465 6.43 20.82 -31.24
C PHE A 465 6.41 19.44 -30.57
N ARG A 466 5.79 18.44 -31.20
CA ARG A 466 5.76 17.06 -30.75
C ARG A 466 7.16 16.46 -30.65
N GLU A 467 7.93 16.58 -31.71
CA GLU A 467 9.29 16.03 -31.76
C GLU A 467 10.17 16.71 -30.70
N ASN A 468 10.09 18.05 -30.60
CA ASN A 468 10.80 18.79 -29.56
C ASN A 468 10.43 18.35 -28.14
N SER A 469 9.15 18.20 -27.87
CA SER A 469 8.64 17.76 -26.55
C SER A 469 9.08 16.33 -26.23
N ARG A 470 9.04 15.44 -27.21
CA ARG A 470 9.53 14.06 -27.08
C ARG A 470 11.03 14.03 -26.75
N ARG A 471 11.82 14.80 -27.50
CA ARG A 471 13.26 14.91 -27.25
C ARG A 471 13.55 15.49 -25.87
N GLN A 472 12.82 16.53 -25.50
CA GLN A 472 12.92 17.13 -24.17
C GLN A 472 12.63 16.12 -23.05
N THR A 473 11.58 15.30 -23.18
CA THR A 473 11.24 14.23 -22.21
C THR A 473 12.35 13.20 -22.10
N LEU A 474 12.91 12.75 -23.22
CA LEU A 474 14.03 11.81 -23.24
C LEU A 474 15.30 12.38 -22.59
N LEU A 475 15.55 13.67 -22.84
CA LEU A 475 16.68 14.38 -22.23
C LEU A 475 16.50 14.51 -20.70
N LEU A 476 15.28 14.80 -20.23
CA LEU A 476 14.97 14.84 -18.80
C LEU A 476 15.19 13.48 -18.14
N GLN A 477 14.72 12.39 -18.76
CA GLN A 477 14.99 11.03 -18.27
C GLN A 477 16.49 10.70 -18.24
N THR A 478 17.23 11.18 -19.25
CA THR A 478 18.69 11.01 -19.30
C THR A 478 19.38 11.80 -18.23
N ARG A 479 18.94 13.03 -17.97
CA ARG A 479 19.41 13.87 -16.86
C ARG A 479 19.23 13.18 -15.52
N ASP A 480 18.03 12.64 -15.27
CA ASP A 480 17.71 11.99 -14.01
C ASP A 480 18.57 10.73 -13.79
N LYS A 481 18.78 9.94 -14.84
CA LYS A 481 19.70 8.78 -14.80
C LYS A 481 21.15 9.21 -14.53
N LEU A 482 21.62 10.24 -15.23
CA LEU A 482 22.98 10.75 -15.03
C LEU A 482 23.17 11.35 -13.63
N THR A 483 22.15 12.03 -13.11
CA THR A 483 22.16 12.58 -11.75
C THR A 483 22.22 11.46 -10.71
N GLY A 484 21.44 10.37 -10.90
CA GLY A 484 21.49 9.18 -10.06
C GLY A 484 22.89 8.55 -10.06
N VAL A 485 23.41 8.26 -11.25
CA VAL A 485 24.77 7.68 -11.38
C VAL A 485 25.85 8.56 -10.76
N ARG A 486 25.73 9.90 -10.92
CA ARG A 486 26.65 10.83 -10.28
C ARG A 486 26.61 10.72 -8.75
N ALA A 487 25.40 10.68 -8.18
CA ALA A 487 25.21 10.54 -6.74
C ALA A 487 25.79 9.21 -6.23
N ASP A 488 25.53 8.12 -6.94
CA ASP A 488 26.04 6.80 -6.59
C ASP A 488 27.58 6.76 -6.59
N ILE A 489 28.21 7.37 -7.61
CA ILE A 489 29.66 7.46 -7.73
C ILE A 489 30.26 8.28 -6.56
N VAL A 490 29.68 9.42 -6.24
CA VAL A 490 30.14 10.27 -5.13
C VAL A 490 30.01 9.54 -3.81
N THR A 491 28.85 8.97 -3.55
CA THR A 491 28.60 8.21 -2.29
C THR A 491 29.53 7.02 -2.16
N ALA A 492 29.76 6.27 -3.25
CA ALA A 492 30.68 5.14 -3.26
C ALA A 492 32.12 5.57 -3.01
N ALA A 493 32.54 6.69 -3.62
CA ALA A 493 33.89 7.23 -3.41
C ALA A 493 34.09 7.72 -1.97
N GLU A 494 33.10 8.40 -1.40
CA GLU A 494 33.12 8.88 -0.02
C GLU A 494 33.20 7.70 0.97
N ASP A 495 32.35 6.67 0.78
CA ASP A 495 32.38 5.48 1.65
C ASP A 495 33.72 4.74 1.57
N LEU A 496 34.23 4.52 0.35
CA LEU A 496 35.53 3.90 0.16
C LEU A 496 36.66 4.74 0.77
N ASN A 497 36.65 6.03 0.59
CA ASN A 497 37.66 6.94 1.12
C ASN A 497 37.61 7.04 2.65
N ALA A 498 36.42 7.01 3.24
CA ALA A 498 36.26 6.94 4.68
C ALA A 498 36.85 5.66 5.26
N ARG A 499 36.64 4.53 4.59
CA ARG A 499 37.20 3.23 4.99
C ARG A 499 38.71 3.18 4.79
N ILE A 500 39.24 3.69 3.69
CA ILE A 500 40.67 3.81 3.43
C ILE A 500 41.30 4.72 4.46
N ALA A 501 40.69 5.87 4.78
CA ALA A 501 41.18 6.78 5.80
C ALA A 501 41.25 6.15 7.19
N ALA A 502 40.23 5.34 7.53
CA ALA A 502 40.23 4.58 8.80
C ALA A 502 41.37 3.59 8.85
N ILE A 503 41.59 2.82 7.77
CA ILE A 503 42.72 1.86 7.69
C ILE A 503 44.08 2.57 7.78
N ASN A 504 44.25 3.66 7.03
CA ASN A 504 45.48 4.46 7.06
C ASN A 504 45.74 5.13 8.42
N ALA A 505 44.71 5.39 9.21
CA ALA A 505 44.82 5.94 10.55
C ALA A 505 45.19 4.87 11.58
N GLU A 506 44.75 3.63 11.37
CA GLU A 506 45.08 2.51 12.27
C GLU A 506 46.48 1.90 11.99
N ASP A 507 46.89 1.90 10.74
CA ASP A 507 48.15 1.31 10.31
C ASP A 507 49.09 2.39 9.73
N THR A 508 49.88 3.01 10.61
CA THR A 508 50.91 4.01 10.24
C THR A 508 52.27 3.40 9.91
N ALA A 509 52.43 2.07 9.98
CA ALA A 509 53.69 1.39 9.74
C ALA A 509 53.93 1.01 8.26
N HIS A 510 52.86 1.00 7.46
CA HIS A 510 52.91 0.69 6.04
C HIS A 510 52.60 1.91 5.17
N GLU A 511 52.92 1.77 3.87
CA GLU A 511 52.60 2.83 2.88
C GLU A 511 51.09 3.08 2.84
N ALA A 512 50.69 4.35 2.97
CA ALA A 512 49.29 4.72 2.99
C ALA A 512 48.60 4.35 1.68
N ILE A 513 47.42 3.73 1.78
CA ILE A 513 46.57 3.43 0.62
C ILE A 513 46.08 4.74 0.04
N PRO A 514 46.29 4.99 -1.26
CA PRO A 514 45.81 6.22 -1.88
C PRO A 514 44.29 6.27 -1.89
N LEU A 515 43.77 7.47 -1.69
CA LEU A 515 42.35 7.70 -1.79
C LEU A 515 41.86 7.53 -3.24
N VAL A 516 40.66 7.04 -3.38
CA VAL A 516 40.00 6.90 -4.69
C VAL A 516 39.57 8.26 -5.19
N ASP A 517 40.10 8.65 -6.33
CA ASP A 517 39.68 9.87 -7.03
C ASP A 517 38.84 9.52 -8.26
N LEU A 518 37.56 9.83 -8.20
CA LEU A 518 36.61 9.65 -9.30
C LEU A 518 36.21 10.98 -9.95
N SER A 519 37.02 12.02 -9.77
CA SER A 519 36.75 13.37 -10.31
C SER A 519 36.68 13.38 -11.85
N ALA A 520 37.47 12.54 -12.52
CA ALA A 520 37.42 12.40 -13.98
C ALA A 520 36.07 11.87 -14.46
N GLN A 521 35.54 10.85 -13.76
CA GLN A 521 34.24 10.24 -14.10
C GLN A 521 33.08 11.19 -13.81
N THR A 522 33.08 11.83 -12.64
CA THR A 522 32.07 12.84 -12.28
C THR A 522 32.12 14.02 -13.23
N GLY A 523 33.33 14.49 -13.62
CA GLY A 523 33.50 15.57 -14.59
C GLY A 523 32.96 15.23 -15.99
N VAL A 524 33.05 13.98 -16.44
CA VAL A 524 32.41 13.56 -17.71
C VAL A 524 30.89 13.61 -17.58
N ILE A 525 30.34 13.15 -16.45
CA ILE A 525 28.89 13.17 -16.19
C ILE A 525 28.38 14.61 -16.11
N GLU A 526 29.13 15.50 -15.45
CA GLU A 526 28.78 16.91 -15.35
C GLU A 526 28.73 17.63 -16.70
N ARG A 527 29.72 17.38 -17.55
CA ARG A 527 29.69 17.90 -18.95
C ARG A 527 28.50 17.36 -19.73
N ARG A 528 28.16 16.09 -19.56
CA ARG A 528 26.95 15.51 -20.17
C ARG A 528 25.68 16.11 -19.62
N LEU A 529 25.60 16.33 -18.31
CA LEU A 529 24.46 16.97 -17.65
C LEU A 529 24.26 18.38 -18.18
N LEU A 530 25.36 19.16 -18.35
CA LEU A 530 25.30 20.50 -18.91
C LEU A 530 24.79 20.49 -20.35
N SER A 531 25.32 19.58 -21.17
CA SER A 531 24.87 19.42 -22.58
C SER A 531 23.39 19.01 -22.65
N VAL A 532 22.93 18.11 -21.77
CA VAL A 532 21.53 17.70 -21.70
C VAL A 532 20.65 18.89 -21.27
N GLN A 533 21.11 19.69 -20.34
CA GLN A 533 20.41 20.89 -19.89
C GLN A 533 20.28 21.90 -21.02
N GLU A 534 21.38 22.25 -21.70
CA GLU A 534 21.39 23.19 -22.84
C GLU A 534 20.43 22.75 -23.93
N GLN A 535 20.43 21.46 -24.28
CA GLN A 535 19.52 20.92 -25.29
C GLN A 535 18.06 20.98 -24.84
N THR A 536 17.79 20.69 -23.55
CA THR A 536 16.45 20.77 -22.99
C THR A 536 15.88 22.18 -23.03
N GLU A 537 16.73 23.17 -22.67
CA GLU A 537 16.38 24.59 -22.74
C GLU A 537 16.18 25.09 -24.19
N GLN A 538 16.98 24.56 -25.13
CA GLN A 538 16.81 24.92 -26.55
C GLN A 538 15.46 24.44 -27.09
N PHE A 539 15.09 23.16 -26.82
CA PHE A 539 13.78 22.67 -27.23
C PHE A 539 12.62 23.41 -26.53
N GLY A 540 12.86 23.91 -25.31
CA GLY A 540 11.91 24.80 -24.62
C GLY A 540 11.70 26.10 -25.41
N ARG A 541 12.77 26.78 -25.79
CA ARG A 541 12.69 28.03 -26.57
C ARG A 541 12.04 27.82 -27.95
N ASP A 542 12.42 26.75 -28.65
CA ASP A 542 11.83 26.41 -29.94
C ASP A 542 10.31 26.17 -29.82
N ASN A 543 9.86 25.55 -28.74
CA ASN A 543 8.44 25.36 -28.44
C ASN A 543 7.73 26.67 -28.10
N ASP A 544 8.37 27.58 -27.36
CA ASP A 544 7.85 28.91 -27.06
C ASP A 544 7.67 29.75 -28.32
N GLU A 545 8.56 29.62 -29.32
CA GLU A 545 8.43 30.26 -30.64
C GLU A 545 7.21 29.71 -31.39
N ILE A 546 7.00 28.39 -31.38
CA ILE A 546 5.81 27.76 -31.96
C ILE A 546 4.54 28.28 -31.29
N ILE A 547 4.51 28.34 -29.95
CA ILE A 547 3.40 28.93 -29.20
C ILE A 547 3.16 30.39 -29.60
N GLY A 548 4.23 31.18 -29.80
CA GLY A 548 4.16 32.55 -30.30
C GLY A 548 3.51 32.63 -31.67
N ALA A 549 3.93 31.76 -32.60
CA ALA A 549 3.37 31.72 -33.97
C ALA A 549 1.87 31.33 -33.97
N PHE A 550 1.41 30.54 -33.04
CA PHE A 550 -0.02 30.26 -32.86
C PHE A 550 -0.79 31.45 -32.29
N ARG A 551 -0.21 32.21 -31.36
CA ARG A 551 -0.81 33.46 -30.84
C ARG A 551 -1.00 34.51 -31.91
N GLU A 552 -0.05 34.68 -32.79
CA GLU A 552 -0.09 35.64 -33.90
C GLU A 552 -1.24 35.33 -34.89
N GLN A 553 -1.70 34.09 -34.95
CA GLN A 553 -2.79 33.65 -35.82
C GLN A 553 -4.20 33.88 -35.23
N GLY A 554 -4.32 34.62 -34.12
CA GLY A 554 -5.60 34.99 -33.52
C GLY A 554 -6.25 33.90 -32.66
N LEU A 555 -5.52 32.82 -32.33
CA LEU A 555 -5.95 31.72 -31.53
C LEU A 555 -5.58 31.94 -30.02
N GLY A 556 -5.49 33.19 -29.61
CA GLY A 556 -4.68 33.76 -28.52
C GLY A 556 -5.01 33.41 -27.08
N GLN A 557 -6.09 32.76 -26.72
CA GLN A 557 -6.32 32.30 -25.34
C GLN A 557 -6.50 30.77 -25.24
N ASP A 558 -6.74 30.09 -26.33
CA ASP A 558 -7.07 28.66 -26.33
C ASP A 558 -5.90 27.76 -26.78
N ILE A 559 -4.79 28.36 -27.28
CA ILE A 559 -3.67 27.60 -27.84
C ILE A 559 -2.87 26.88 -26.76
N THR A 560 -2.68 27.50 -25.61
CA THR A 560 -2.01 26.82 -24.50
C THR A 560 -2.86 25.61 -24.05
N GLY A 561 -4.16 25.76 -23.98
CA GLY A 561 -5.11 24.65 -23.72
C GLY A 561 -5.21 23.65 -24.88
N LEU A 562 -5.06 24.08 -26.15
CA LEU A 562 -5.03 23.20 -27.31
C LEU A 562 -3.71 22.41 -27.38
N LEU A 563 -2.59 23.06 -27.12
CA LEU A 563 -1.28 22.44 -27.07
C LEU A 563 -1.13 21.53 -25.83
N GLU A 564 -1.68 21.92 -24.70
CA GLU A 564 -1.77 21.05 -23.52
C GLU A 564 -2.59 19.80 -23.79
N LYS A 565 -3.71 19.92 -24.54
CA LYS A 565 -4.51 18.76 -24.98
C LYS A 565 -3.78 17.90 -26.01
N VAL A 566 -3.08 18.50 -26.97
CA VAL A 566 -2.25 17.75 -27.91
C VAL A 566 -1.12 17.04 -27.15
N HIS A 567 -0.49 17.72 -26.22
CA HIS A 567 0.55 17.13 -25.37
C HIS A 567 0.01 15.97 -24.52
N GLU A 568 -1.20 16.10 -23.98
CA GLU A 568 -1.85 15.02 -23.23
C GLU A 568 -2.16 13.80 -24.11
N TYR A 569 -2.69 13.99 -25.33
CA TYR A 569 -2.93 12.89 -26.27
C TYR A 569 -1.64 12.25 -26.76
N GLN A 570 -0.56 13.03 -26.92
CA GLN A 570 0.76 12.50 -27.25
C GLN A 570 1.30 11.62 -26.12
N ARG A 571 1.17 12.08 -24.88
CA ARG A 571 1.55 11.29 -23.70
C ARG A 571 0.74 10.00 -23.60
N GLN A 572 -0.56 10.04 -23.91
CA GLN A 572 -1.41 8.86 -23.98
C GLN A 572 -0.89 7.87 -25.04
N THR A 573 -0.47 8.36 -26.21
CA THR A 573 0.11 7.53 -27.27
C THR A 573 1.42 6.89 -26.82
N GLU A 574 2.35 7.64 -26.24
CA GLU A 574 3.64 7.14 -25.76
C GLU A 574 3.50 6.08 -24.67
N LEU A 575 2.54 6.27 -23.76
CA LEU A 575 2.24 5.31 -22.72
C LEU A 575 1.59 4.04 -23.29
N ALA A 576 0.67 4.19 -24.24
CA ALA A 576 0.09 3.04 -24.94
C ALA A 576 1.12 2.24 -25.73
N GLU A 577 2.07 2.92 -26.39
CA GLU A 577 3.22 2.28 -27.07
C GLU A 577 4.15 1.55 -26.08
N THR A 578 4.34 2.12 -24.89
CA THR A 578 5.10 1.48 -23.82
C THR A 578 4.40 0.23 -23.31
N HIS A 579 3.08 0.33 -23.11
CA HIS A 579 2.25 -0.83 -22.77
C HIS A 579 2.27 -1.92 -23.84
N LEU A 580 2.27 -1.55 -25.14
CA LEU A 580 2.40 -2.50 -26.24
C LEU A 580 3.73 -3.26 -26.19
N ARG A 581 4.82 -2.59 -25.86
CA ARG A 581 6.13 -3.22 -25.68
C ARG A 581 6.11 -4.17 -24.49
N GLU A 582 5.51 -3.75 -23.36
CA GLU A 582 5.36 -4.58 -22.19
C GLU A 582 4.50 -5.81 -22.47
N ILE A 583 3.36 -5.67 -23.13
CA ILE A 583 2.53 -6.81 -23.57
C ILE A 583 3.36 -7.79 -24.41
N GLY A 584 4.15 -7.30 -25.37
CA GLY A 584 5.02 -8.16 -26.19
C GLY A 584 6.10 -8.87 -25.39
N HIS A 585 6.69 -8.20 -24.42
CA HIS A 585 7.65 -8.79 -23.48
C HIS A 585 7.00 -9.88 -22.62
N GLN A 586 5.87 -9.59 -22.01
CA GLN A 586 5.12 -10.53 -21.17
C GLN A 586 4.63 -11.76 -21.94
N GLU A 587 4.17 -11.58 -23.20
CA GLU A 587 3.82 -12.70 -24.07
C GLU A 587 5.02 -13.61 -24.35
N THR A 588 6.20 -13.04 -24.55
CA THR A 588 7.42 -13.81 -24.79
C THR A 588 7.84 -14.60 -23.55
N LEU A 589 7.84 -13.93 -22.38
CA LEU A 589 8.11 -14.59 -21.10
C LEU A 589 7.13 -15.72 -20.81
N TYR A 590 5.85 -15.50 -21.11
CA TYR A 590 4.84 -16.56 -20.95
C TYR A 590 5.12 -17.78 -21.80
N ARG A 591 5.44 -17.62 -23.09
CA ARG A 591 5.72 -18.73 -23.99
C ARG A 591 6.93 -19.54 -23.53
N SER A 592 8.03 -18.87 -23.22
CA SER A 592 9.23 -19.55 -22.72
C SER A 592 8.97 -20.23 -21.36
N GLY A 593 8.19 -19.57 -20.49
CA GLY A 593 7.78 -20.12 -19.19
C GLY A 593 6.90 -21.36 -19.31
N LEU A 594 6.07 -21.47 -20.35
CA LEU A 594 5.21 -22.62 -20.58
C LEU A 594 6.04 -23.89 -20.92
N GLU A 595 7.03 -23.75 -21.80
CA GLU A 595 7.94 -24.83 -22.16
C GLU A 595 8.79 -25.28 -20.95
N GLN A 596 9.33 -24.33 -20.22
CA GLN A 596 10.09 -24.59 -18.99
C GLN A 596 9.24 -25.33 -17.95
N ARG A 597 7.98 -24.93 -17.76
CA ARG A 597 7.06 -25.57 -16.81
C ARG A 597 6.82 -27.03 -17.10
N THR A 598 6.60 -27.37 -18.37
CA THR A 598 6.40 -28.76 -18.78
C THR A 598 7.61 -29.61 -18.45
N ARG A 599 8.82 -29.09 -18.71
CA ARG A 599 10.07 -29.77 -18.37
C ARG A 599 10.26 -29.94 -16.87
N LEU A 600 10.09 -28.82 -16.10
CA LEU A 600 10.25 -28.84 -14.64
C LEU A 600 9.21 -29.75 -13.96
N ALA A 601 7.98 -29.81 -14.48
CA ALA A 601 6.95 -30.69 -13.96
C ALA A 601 7.30 -32.18 -14.20
N ALA A 602 7.85 -32.51 -15.36
CA ALA A 602 8.33 -33.86 -15.65
C ALA A 602 9.50 -34.25 -14.75
N GLU A 603 10.51 -33.37 -14.63
CA GLU A 603 11.67 -33.54 -13.72
C GLU A 603 11.25 -33.76 -12.26
N LEU A 604 10.26 -32.93 -11.79
CA LEU A 604 9.71 -33.05 -10.44
C LEU A 604 9.01 -34.40 -10.24
N MET A 605 8.22 -34.84 -11.23
CA MET A 605 7.50 -36.11 -11.18
C MET A 605 8.48 -37.27 -11.13
N ASP A 606 9.50 -37.28 -12.00
CA ASP A 606 10.54 -38.31 -12.03
C ASP A 606 11.32 -38.31 -10.69
N GLY A 607 11.63 -37.14 -10.15
CA GLY A 607 12.26 -37.00 -8.82
C GLY A 607 11.38 -37.52 -7.67
N LEU A 608 10.06 -37.32 -7.73
CA LEU A 608 9.11 -37.85 -6.75
C LEU A 608 8.99 -39.38 -6.85
N LEU A 609 8.93 -39.93 -8.04
CA LEU A 609 8.86 -41.37 -8.27
C LEU A 609 10.16 -42.05 -7.81
N SER A 610 11.32 -41.45 -8.07
CA SER A 610 12.60 -42.01 -7.63
C SER A 610 12.75 -42.02 -6.09
N ARG A 611 12.12 -41.07 -5.38
CA ARG A 611 12.12 -41.01 -3.91
C ARG A 611 11.34 -42.16 -3.26
N GLN A 612 10.36 -42.72 -3.92
CA GLN A 612 9.63 -43.87 -3.41
C GLN A 612 10.60 -45.04 -3.12
N GLY A 613 11.48 -45.35 -4.06
CA GLY A 613 12.50 -46.38 -3.87
C GLY A 613 13.52 -46.06 -2.76
N VAL A 614 13.84 -44.76 -2.56
CA VAL A 614 14.72 -44.32 -1.48
C VAL A 614 14.06 -44.46 -0.11
N ILE A 615 12.76 -44.19 0.02
CA ILE A 615 12.01 -44.37 1.28
C ILE A 615 11.93 -45.85 1.63
N ASP A 616 11.61 -46.71 0.67
CA ASP A 616 11.55 -48.16 0.86
C ASP A 616 12.92 -48.72 1.32
N THR A 617 14.00 -48.26 0.69
CA THR A 617 15.38 -48.64 1.05
C THR A 617 15.75 -48.13 2.42
N ALA A 618 15.39 -46.86 2.76
CA ALA A 618 15.66 -46.28 4.07
C ALA A 618 14.88 -46.98 5.18
N PHE A 619 13.64 -47.34 4.94
CA PHE A 619 12.83 -48.13 5.88
C PHE A 619 13.40 -49.52 6.11
N ALA A 620 13.80 -50.22 5.03
CA ALA A 620 14.51 -51.50 5.15
C ALA A 620 15.82 -51.40 5.94
N SER A 621 16.53 -50.28 5.84
CA SER A 621 17.80 -50.04 6.60
C SER A 621 17.61 -49.80 8.09
N LEU A 622 16.37 -49.51 8.57
CA LEU A 622 16.07 -49.40 9.99
C LEU A 622 16.13 -50.75 10.71
N THR A 623 15.86 -51.81 9.98
CA THR A 623 15.87 -53.19 10.49
C THR A 623 17.26 -53.82 10.52
N THR A 624 18.27 -53.27 9.82
CA THR A 624 19.60 -53.85 9.65
C THR A 624 20.69 -52.85 10.05
N LYS A 625 20.90 -52.64 11.35
CA LYS A 625 21.99 -51.76 11.84
C LYS A 625 23.11 -52.57 12.46
N PRO A 626 24.36 -52.42 11.95
CA PRO A 626 25.51 -53.25 12.40
C PRO A 626 25.96 -52.99 13.85
N HIS A 627 25.48 -51.93 14.48
CA HIS A 627 25.85 -51.53 15.86
C HIS A 627 24.81 -51.94 16.92
N LEU A 628 23.70 -52.54 16.52
CA LEU A 628 22.66 -52.98 17.45
C LEU A 628 22.92 -54.48 17.82
N THR A 629 22.65 -54.80 19.10
CA THR A 629 22.64 -56.17 19.55
C THR A 629 21.48 -56.95 18.89
N GLN A 630 21.60 -58.30 18.88
CA GLN A 630 20.52 -59.14 18.32
C GLN A 630 19.17 -58.89 19.00
N ASP A 631 19.16 -58.73 20.34
CA ASP A 631 17.94 -58.44 21.09
C ASP A 631 17.36 -57.06 20.75
N GLN A 632 18.20 -56.04 20.52
CA GLN A 632 17.76 -54.75 20.05
C GLN A 632 17.22 -54.76 18.63
N GLN A 633 17.83 -55.57 17.75
CA GLN A 633 17.33 -55.77 16.41
C GLN A 633 15.97 -56.49 16.40
N ALA A 634 15.82 -57.54 17.25
CA ALA A 634 14.55 -58.25 17.41
C ALA A 634 13.42 -57.33 17.94
N LEU A 635 13.75 -56.52 18.94
CA LEU A 635 12.79 -55.53 19.49
C LEU A 635 12.38 -54.48 18.45
N ILE A 636 13.32 -53.98 17.67
CA ILE A 636 13.02 -53.04 16.58
C ILE A 636 12.15 -53.72 15.48
N GLN A 637 12.47 -54.92 15.13
CA GLN A 637 11.66 -55.69 14.19
C GLN A 637 10.25 -55.92 14.70
N ASP A 638 10.06 -56.21 15.96
CA ASP A 638 8.76 -56.38 16.61
C ASP A 638 7.95 -55.09 16.55
N ILE A 639 8.56 -53.95 16.96
CA ILE A 639 7.94 -52.60 16.88
C ILE A 639 7.60 -52.25 15.43
N LEU A 640 8.47 -52.53 14.46
CA LEU A 640 8.27 -52.16 13.07
C LEU A 640 7.31 -53.09 12.35
N THR A 641 6.93 -54.25 12.93
CA THR A 641 5.93 -55.15 12.38
C THR A 641 4.54 -54.50 12.31
N ASP A 642 4.26 -53.64 13.32
CA ASP A 642 2.99 -52.91 13.40
C ASP A 642 3.05 -51.51 12.73
N ILE A 643 4.25 -51.05 12.32
CA ILE A 643 4.47 -49.74 11.72
C ILE A 643 4.89 -49.90 10.27
N ARG A 644 3.99 -49.56 9.35
CA ARG A 644 4.30 -49.52 7.92
C ARG A 644 4.44 -48.06 7.46
N ILE A 645 5.61 -47.65 7.02
CA ILE A 645 5.82 -46.36 6.39
C ILE A 645 5.78 -46.57 4.88
N TYR A 646 4.78 -46.00 4.24
CA TYR A 646 4.67 -46.01 2.78
C TYR A 646 5.00 -44.62 2.25
N GLY A 647 6.00 -44.53 1.39
CA GLY A 647 6.20 -43.38 0.54
C GLY A 647 5.32 -43.55 -0.71
N GLN A 648 4.12 -43.02 -0.70
CA GLN A 648 3.32 -42.93 -1.94
C GLN A 648 3.27 -41.47 -2.39
N PRO A 649 3.49 -41.20 -3.69
CA PRO A 649 3.17 -39.89 -4.23
C PRO A 649 1.67 -39.68 -4.04
N HIS A 650 1.34 -38.75 -3.13
CA HIS A 650 -0.04 -38.37 -2.89
C HIS A 650 -0.39 -37.21 -3.82
N PHE A 651 -1.32 -37.48 -4.72
CA PHE A 651 -1.91 -36.40 -5.52
C PHE A 651 -3.17 -35.90 -4.81
N ASP A 652 -3.05 -34.70 -4.21
CA ASP A 652 -4.22 -34.04 -3.63
C ASP A 652 -5.13 -33.52 -4.76
N VAL A 653 -6.08 -34.34 -5.13
CA VAL A 653 -7.08 -34.06 -6.17
C VAL A 653 -7.87 -32.79 -5.83
N THR A 654 -8.17 -32.57 -4.55
CA THR A 654 -8.95 -31.41 -4.10
C THR A 654 -8.13 -30.12 -4.21
N ALA A 655 -6.88 -30.14 -3.75
CA ALA A 655 -5.97 -28.99 -3.91
C ALA A 655 -5.70 -28.69 -5.38
N PHE A 656 -5.56 -29.71 -6.22
CA PHE A 656 -5.38 -29.57 -7.66
C PHE A 656 -6.58 -28.88 -8.32
N TYR A 657 -7.80 -29.36 -8.09
CA TYR A 657 -8.99 -28.73 -8.68
C TYR A 657 -9.26 -27.34 -8.12
N ASN A 658 -9.01 -27.11 -6.84
CA ASN A 658 -9.09 -25.77 -6.25
C ASN A 658 -8.06 -24.82 -6.87
N GLY A 659 -6.84 -25.30 -7.09
CA GLY A 659 -5.80 -24.58 -7.83
C GLY A 659 -6.23 -24.25 -9.25
N MET A 660 -6.77 -25.21 -9.98
CA MET A 660 -7.32 -24.99 -11.32
C MET A 660 -8.47 -23.98 -11.31
N LEU A 661 -9.44 -24.12 -10.41
CA LEU A 661 -10.56 -23.19 -10.28
C LEU A 661 -10.14 -21.77 -9.93
N SER A 662 -9.03 -21.61 -9.19
CA SER A 662 -8.46 -20.29 -8.93
C SER A 662 -7.92 -19.61 -10.20
N CYS A 663 -7.54 -20.43 -11.18
CA CYS A 663 -6.96 -20.02 -12.46
C CYS A 663 -7.98 -19.89 -13.59
N LEU A 664 -9.18 -20.41 -13.44
CA LEU A 664 -10.21 -20.45 -14.47
C LEU A 664 -11.34 -19.45 -14.16
N ASN A 665 -12.08 -19.09 -15.19
CA ASN A 665 -13.28 -18.28 -15.02
C ASN A 665 -14.37 -19.08 -14.30
N ARG A 666 -14.53 -18.85 -13.00
CA ARG A 666 -15.52 -19.52 -12.13
C ARG A 666 -16.95 -19.45 -12.66
N GLY A 667 -17.26 -18.48 -13.51
CA GLY A 667 -18.59 -18.33 -14.09
C GLY A 667 -19.00 -19.51 -14.98
N ARG A 668 -18.04 -20.19 -15.64
CA ARG A 668 -18.29 -21.38 -16.49
C ARG A 668 -18.47 -22.67 -15.72
N PHE A 669 -17.94 -22.74 -14.50
CA PHE A 669 -17.91 -23.94 -13.67
C PHE A 669 -18.77 -23.81 -12.41
N ARG A 670 -19.81 -22.99 -12.45
CA ARG A 670 -20.75 -22.86 -11.31
C ARG A 670 -21.45 -24.19 -11.06
N ALA A 671 -21.64 -24.52 -9.80
CA ALA A 671 -22.43 -25.67 -9.40
C ALA A 671 -23.81 -25.63 -10.07
N ALA A 672 -24.29 -26.76 -10.59
CA ALA A 672 -25.57 -26.87 -11.26
C ALA A 672 -26.20 -28.22 -10.94
N GLY A 673 -27.37 -28.22 -10.35
CA GLY A 673 -28.02 -29.44 -9.87
C GLY A 673 -27.23 -30.09 -8.73
N GLU A 674 -26.96 -31.38 -8.83
CA GLU A 674 -26.16 -32.12 -7.85
C GLU A 674 -24.65 -32.05 -8.10
N LEU A 675 -24.22 -31.48 -9.24
CA LEU A 675 -22.81 -31.34 -9.59
C LEU A 675 -22.15 -30.18 -8.91
N THR A 676 -21.07 -30.46 -8.20
CA THR A 676 -20.22 -29.44 -7.62
C THR A 676 -19.42 -28.69 -8.68
N THR A 677 -18.82 -27.57 -8.33
CA THR A 677 -17.90 -26.83 -9.21
C THR A 677 -16.71 -27.68 -9.64
N GLN A 678 -16.24 -28.59 -8.77
CA GLN A 678 -15.15 -29.55 -9.10
C GLN A 678 -15.60 -30.62 -10.07
N ASP A 679 -16.80 -31.14 -9.92
CA ASP A 679 -17.33 -32.16 -10.84
C ASP A 679 -17.48 -31.58 -12.25
N ARG A 680 -17.97 -30.35 -12.35
CA ARG A 680 -18.06 -29.66 -13.64
C ARG A 680 -16.74 -29.29 -14.27
N LEU A 681 -15.68 -29.20 -13.49
CA LEU A 681 -14.34 -29.02 -14.03
C LEU A 681 -13.74 -30.36 -14.52
N ARG A 682 -14.18 -31.47 -13.91
CA ARG A 682 -13.76 -32.84 -14.35
C ARG A 682 -14.40 -33.25 -15.65
N GLU A 683 -15.66 -32.87 -15.89
CA GLU A 683 -16.35 -33.05 -17.17
C GLU A 683 -15.78 -32.15 -18.27
#